data_4eee908025b0a723a98e4e0d0e41053b
#
_entry.id   4eee908025b0a723a98e4e0d0e41053b
#
_cell.length_a   1.000
_cell.length_b   1.000
_cell.length_c   1.000
_cell.angle_alpha   90.00
_cell.angle_beta   90.00
_cell.angle_gamma   90.00
#
_symmetry.space_group_name_H-M   'P 1'
#
loop_
_entity.id
_entity.type
_entity.pdbx_description
1 polymer ?
#
loop_
_entity_poly.entity_id
_entity_poly.type
_entity_poly.pdbx_seq_one_letter_code
_entity_poly.pdbx_strand_id
1 'polypeptide(L)'
;MSSDNKYYKILLMENPFFNKRYDTPHEVPPFDKIKFEHYEPAMMEGMRLESEAIEALCNNPEEPTFENTIMPKTGEMLENVTSVFFNLLSACNSPEMEELSQKMAPLLSEHSNRITMNERLFLRIKYVWEKRHELDTEQQILMEKIYDGFLRTGANLPKEKKEELSELRTKLSQLSLQFSQNELHDTNAWTMHLTAEEDLAGLPESAVAAARQEAETRGMEGWVITLQAPSYGPFMQYSQRRDLREKVYRAMNSICTHDNENNNFENVRQLVNLRQQLAQIMGHKTYADFVLERRMAKDVEHVTDLMDKLLEAYLPVAEKEVAEIEQLAREKEGEDFMLQPWDFSHYGYLLKMQRYNIDSEMLRPYLQLEKVQDGVFGLATRLYGISFERATDIPVYHPDVVAYRVKDANGSFLAVLFADFHPRANKQSGAWMTTYREQWVEDKTGENVRPIVSIVMNFTKPTKERPALLTLGEVETFLHEFGHALHAIFSQVRYEALSCTNVYWDFVELPSQFMENYATEAEFLNTFARHYQTGDPMPQELIQRIRESRNFQCGYACCRQVSFCLLDMAYYTLSTPLAQDIRTFENQAWEKAMVLKTLDDSCMSVRFGHIMSGGYSAGYYSYKWAEVLDADAFSVFQQEGIFNTDTAARFRKEILSRGCSEHPMTLYKNFRGEEPGIDALLRRNGIGK
;
A
#
# COMPACT_ATOMS: atom_id res chain seq x y z
N MET A 1 -21.72 -27.34 -38.27
CA MET A 1 -20.85 -27.00 -37.12
C MET A 1 -19.69 -26.23 -37.70
N SER A 2 -19.67 -24.90 -37.49
CA SER A 2 -18.68 -24.02 -38.12
C SER A 2 -17.27 -24.27 -37.56
N SER A 3 -16.24 -23.94 -38.33
CA SER A 3 -14.83 -23.99 -37.95
C SER A 3 -14.57 -23.29 -36.59
N ASP A 4 -15.33 -22.24 -36.30
CA ASP A 4 -15.26 -21.42 -35.08
C ASP A 4 -15.61 -22.23 -33.82
N ASN A 5 -16.60 -23.13 -33.90
CA ASN A 5 -17.01 -23.95 -32.76
C ASN A 5 -16.00 -25.06 -32.43
N LYS A 6 -15.17 -25.48 -33.40
CA LYS A 6 -14.11 -26.46 -33.20
C LYS A 6 -12.85 -25.81 -32.61
N TYR A 7 -12.54 -24.58 -33.07
CA TYR A 7 -11.44 -23.78 -32.54
C TYR A 7 -11.71 -23.37 -31.09
N TYR A 8 -12.93 -22.89 -30.80
CA TYR A 8 -13.36 -22.53 -29.45
C TYR A 8 -13.32 -23.74 -28.48
N LYS A 9 -13.72 -24.93 -28.93
CA LYS A 9 -13.61 -26.16 -28.13
C LYS A 9 -12.16 -26.57 -27.85
N ILE A 10 -11.24 -26.40 -28.80
CA ILE A 10 -9.83 -26.70 -28.64
C ILE A 10 -9.21 -25.70 -27.66
N LEU A 11 -9.52 -24.42 -27.78
CA LEU A 11 -9.06 -23.34 -26.89
C LEU A 11 -9.49 -23.62 -25.43
N LEU A 12 -10.72 -24.08 -25.21
CA LEU A 12 -11.23 -24.47 -23.90
C LEU A 12 -10.50 -25.72 -23.34
N MET A 13 -10.11 -26.66 -24.19
CA MET A 13 -9.44 -27.90 -23.74
C MET A 13 -7.94 -27.70 -23.40
N GLU A 14 -7.30 -26.64 -23.94
CA GLU A 14 -5.89 -26.33 -23.70
C GLU A 14 -5.69 -25.18 -22.71
N ASN A 15 -6.75 -24.56 -22.24
CA ASN A 15 -6.68 -23.43 -21.32
C ASN A 15 -6.36 -23.90 -19.88
N PRO A 16 -5.21 -23.50 -19.31
CA PRO A 16 -4.79 -23.95 -17.99
C PRO A 16 -5.76 -23.64 -16.86
N PHE A 17 -6.55 -22.57 -16.95
CA PHE A 17 -7.53 -22.18 -15.92
C PHE A 17 -8.72 -23.13 -15.76
N PHE A 18 -8.92 -24.04 -16.74
CA PHE A 18 -9.95 -25.09 -16.63
C PHE A 18 -9.51 -26.31 -15.83
N ASN A 19 -8.20 -26.38 -15.48
CA ASN A 19 -7.70 -27.44 -14.62
C ASN A 19 -8.01 -27.12 -13.15
N LYS A 20 -8.51 -28.07 -12.40
CA LYS A 20 -8.77 -27.90 -10.97
C LYS A 20 -7.51 -27.62 -10.16
N ARG A 21 -6.38 -28.17 -10.60
CA ARG A 21 -5.04 -27.97 -10.04
C ARG A 21 -4.05 -27.82 -11.18
N TYR A 22 -3.05 -26.97 -10.99
CA TYR A 22 -1.99 -26.82 -11.97
C TYR A 22 -0.96 -27.94 -11.85
N ASP A 23 -0.55 -28.49 -13.00
CA ASP A 23 0.53 -29.50 -13.10
C ASP A 23 1.91 -28.81 -13.12
N THR A 24 2.20 -28.08 -12.05
CA THR A 24 3.44 -27.35 -11.82
C THR A 24 3.91 -27.59 -10.40
N PRO A 25 5.20 -27.40 -10.08
CA PRO A 25 5.66 -27.50 -8.71
C PRO A 25 4.87 -26.56 -7.79
N HIS A 26 4.35 -27.10 -6.70
CA HIS A 26 3.49 -26.40 -5.71
C HIS A 26 2.20 -25.80 -6.28
N GLU A 27 1.77 -26.26 -7.47
CA GLU A 27 0.55 -25.77 -8.14
C GLU A 27 0.60 -24.26 -8.43
N VAL A 28 1.80 -23.75 -8.73
CA VAL A 28 2.00 -22.36 -9.18
C VAL A 28 1.30 -22.15 -10.53
N PRO A 29 0.67 -21.01 -10.81
CA PRO A 29 0.12 -20.74 -12.13
C PRO A 29 1.15 -21.01 -13.23
N PRO A 30 0.82 -21.77 -14.27
CA PRO A 30 1.75 -22.13 -15.34
C PRO A 30 1.98 -20.94 -16.28
N PHE A 31 2.70 -19.91 -15.79
CA PHE A 31 2.92 -18.64 -16.49
C PHE A 31 3.51 -18.82 -17.91
N ASP A 32 4.28 -19.88 -18.12
CA ASP A 32 4.86 -20.25 -19.41
C ASP A 32 3.82 -20.82 -20.41
N LYS A 33 2.66 -21.26 -19.91
CA LYS A 33 1.57 -21.85 -20.72
C LYS A 33 0.34 -20.95 -20.81
N ILE A 34 0.20 -19.98 -19.89
CA ILE A 34 -0.90 -19.02 -19.93
C ILE A 34 -0.67 -18.03 -21.07
N LYS A 35 -1.71 -17.85 -21.91
CA LYS A 35 -1.72 -16.91 -23.02
C LYS A 35 -2.86 -15.91 -22.86
N PHE A 36 -2.75 -14.78 -23.55
CA PHE A 36 -3.77 -13.71 -23.47
C PHE A 36 -5.18 -14.23 -23.79
N GLU A 37 -5.31 -15.06 -24.83
CA GLU A 37 -6.59 -15.64 -25.26
C GLU A 37 -7.26 -16.57 -24.23
N HIS A 38 -6.57 -16.94 -23.14
CA HIS A 38 -7.11 -17.80 -22.11
C HIS A 38 -7.96 -17.05 -21.07
N TYR A 39 -7.73 -15.74 -20.86
CA TYR A 39 -8.32 -14.98 -19.76
C TYR A 39 -9.83 -14.78 -19.92
N GLU A 40 -10.29 -14.19 -21.04
CA GLU A 40 -11.72 -13.88 -21.23
C GLU A 40 -12.61 -15.13 -21.15
N PRO A 41 -12.31 -16.25 -21.87
CA PRO A 41 -13.13 -17.46 -21.76
C PRO A 41 -13.16 -18.03 -20.34
N ALA A 42 -12.03 -17.97 -19.61
CA ALA A 42 -11.97 -18.47 -18.24
C ALA A 42 -12.76 -17.58 -17.26
N MET A 43 -12.70 -16.26 -17.39
CA MET A 43 -13.50 -15.34 -16.57
C MET A 43 -15.01 -15.54 -16.83
N MET A 44 -15.42 -15.64 -18.09
CA MET A 44 -16.83 -15.86 -18.47
C MET A 44 -17.35 -17.19 -17.94
N GLU A 45 -16.58 -18.27 -18.08
CA GLU A 45 -16.94 -19.58 -17.55
C GLU A 45 -16.92 -19.59 -16.01
N GLY A 46 -15.95 -18.94 -15.38
CA GLY A 46 -15.88 -18.79 -13.92
C GLY A 46 -17.14 -18.12 -13.36
N MET A 47 -17.58 -17.01 -13.95
CA MET A 47 -18.84 -16.33 -13.57
C MET A 47 -20.07 -17.22 -13.76
N ARG A 48 -20.08 -18.03 -14.84
CA ARG A 48 -21.18 -18.97 -15.11
C ARG A 48 -21.25 -20.06 -14.04
N LEU A 49 -20.11 -20.70 -13.75
CA LEU A 49 -20.00 -21.77 -12.76
C LEU A 49 -20.34 -21.27 -11.34
N GLU A 50 -19.85 -20.10 -10.97
CA GLU A 50 -20.16 -19.49 -9.67
C GLU A 50 -21.67 -19.20 -9.56
N SER A 51 -22.29 -18.67 -10.62
CA SER A 51 -23.76 -18.45 -10.64
C SER A 51 -24.54 -19.74 -10.44
N GLU A 52 -24.11 -20.84 -11.09
CA GLU A 52 -24.75 -22.16 -10.94
C GLU A 52 -24.55 -22.71 -9.52
N ALA A 53 -23.35 -22.56 -8.95
CA ALA A 53 -23.06 -23.00 -7.58
C ALA A 53 -23.90 -22.21 -6.54
N ILE A 54 -24.02 -20.90 -6.70
CA ILE A 54 -24.87 -20.06 -5.84
C ILE A 54 -26.36 -20.45 -5.99
N GLU A 55 -26.84 -20.69 -7.21
CA GLU A 55 -28.21 -21.13 -7.42
C GLU A 55 -28.49 -22.52 -6.79
N ALA A 56 -27.54 -23.45 -6.91
CA ALA A 56 -27.62 -24.75 -6.26
C ALA A 56 -27.65 -24.63 -4.73
N LEU A 57 -26.80 -23.76 -4.16
CA LEU A 57 -26.77 -23.44 -2.75
C LEU A 57 -28.10 -22.84 -2.27
N CYS A 58 -28.67 -21.89 -3.03
CA CYS A 58 -29.97 -21.29 -2.73
C CYS A 58 -31.14 -22.30 -2.80
N ASN A 59 -31.03 -23.31 -3.65
CA ASN A 59 -32.03 -24.37 -3.82
C ASN A 59 -31.85 -25.55 -2.87
N ASN A 60 -30.80 -25.58 -2.03
CA ASN A 60 -30.62 -26.66 -1.07
C ASN A 60 -31.79 -26.69 -0.08
N PRO A 61 -32.55 -27.81 -0.01
CA PRO A 61 -33.74 -27.93 0.87
C PRO A 61 -33.38 -28.13 2.34
N GLU A 62 -32.10 -28.41 2.65
CA GLU A 62 -31.64 -28.61 4.02
C GLU A 62 -31.61 -27.28 4.79
N GLU A 63 -31.77 -27.37 6.10
CA GLU A 63 -31.60 -26.25 7.01
C GLU A 63 -30.20 -25.64 6.83
N PRO A 64 -30.08 -24.31 6.73
CA PRO A 64 -28.78 -23.67 6.57
C PRO A 64 -27.86 -23.93 7.76
N THR A 65 -26.66 -24.43 7.48
CA THR A 65 -25.58 -24.61 8.44
C THR A 65 -24.33 -23.89 7.94
N PHE A 66 -23.33 -23.78 8.80
CA PHE A 66 -22.03 -23.23 8.40
C PHE A 66 -21.43 -24.06 7.25
N GLU A 67 -21.49 -25.39 7.33
CA GLU A 67 -20.91 -26.33 6.37
C GLU A 67 -21.62 -26.30 5.02
N ASN A 68 -22.95 -26.15 4.98
CA ASN A 68 -23.69 -26.20 3.72
C ASN A 68 -24.01 -24.83 3.11
N THR A 69 -23.63 -23.73 3.81
CA THR A 69 -23.94 -22.36 3.36
C THR A 69 -22.70 -21.48 3.25
N ILE A 70 -21.76 -21.58 4.18
CA ILE A 70 -20.56 -20.73 4.26
C ILE A 70 -19.34 -21.39 3.63
N MET A 71 -19.13 -22.69 3.91
CA MET A 71 -17.96 -23.45 3.47
C MET A 71 -17.86 -23.74 1.96
N PRO A 72 -18.98 -23.88 1.19
CA PRO A 72 -18.85 -24.21 -0.23
C PRO A 72 -18.08 -23.13 -1.00
N LYS A 73 -16.96 -23.50 -1.62
CA LYS A 73 -16.21 -22.64 -2.54
C LYS A 73 -16.97 -22.55 -3.86
N THR A 74 -17.61 -21.42 -4.12
CA THR A 74 -18.45 -21.21 -5.31
C THR A 74 -17.73 -20.57 -6.47
N GLY A 75 -16.68 -19.74 -6.20
CA GLY A 75 -15.98 -18.90 -7.18
C GLY A 75 -14.54 -19.31 -7.52
N GLU A 76 -14.09 -20.51 -7.17
CA GLU A 76 -12.68 -20.94 -7.24
C GLU A 76 -12.01 -20.67 -8.61
N MET A 77 -12.71 -20.99 -9.73
CA MET A 77 -12.17 -20.74 -11.06
C MET A 77 -12.05 -19.25 -11.38
N LEU A 78 -13.06 -18.47 -11.00
CA LEU A 78 -13.08 -17.03 -11.22
C LEU A 78 -11.97 -16.35 -10.40
N GLU A 79 -11.82 -16.71 -9.15
CA GLU A 79 -10.75 -16.23 -8.26
C GLU A 79 -9.36 -16.52 -8.83
N ASN A 80 -9.12 -17.76 -9.29
CA ASN A 80 -7.85 -18.15 -9.88
C ASN A 80 -7.50 -17.34 -11.12
N VAL A 81 -8.42 -17.16 -12.06
CA VAL A 81 -8.15 -16.42 -13.30
C VAL A 81 -8.01 -14.91 -13.04
N THR A 82 -8.85 -14.34 -12.17
CA THR A 82 -8.80 -12.91 -11.85
C THR A 82 -7.56 -12.55 -11.04
N SER A 83 -7.18 -13.39 -10.07
CA SER A 83 -5.93 -13.22 -9.32
C SER A 83 -4.72 -13.15 -10.26
N VAL A 84 -4.57 -14.10 -11.18
CA VAL A 84 -3.46 -14.08 -12.15
C VAL A 84 -3.54 -12.86 -13.07
N PHE A 85 -4.72 -12.57 -13.62
CA PHE A 85 -4.90 -11.49 -14.58
C PHE A 85 -4.59 -10.11 -13.99
N PHE A 86 -5.18 -9.76 -12.84
CA PHE A 86 -5.01 -8.43 -12.25
C PHE A 86 -3.61 -8.24 -11.64
N ASN A 87 -3.01 -9.28 -11.11
CA ASN A 87 -1.62 -9.21 -10.67
C ASN A 87 -0.66 -8.95 -11.84
N LEU A 88 -0.88 -9.62 -12.98
CA LEU A 88 -0.07 -9.38 -14.18
C LEU A 88 -0.41 -8.06 -14.88
N LEU A 89 -1.64 -7.58 -14.81
CA LEU A 89 -2.02 -6.25 -15.29
C LEU A 89 -1.20 -5.16 -14.60
N SER A 90 -0.86 -5.33 -13.31
CA SER A 90 -0.01 -4.40 -12.58
C SER A 90 1.50 -4.62 -12.83
N ALA A 91 1.94 -5.88 -12.90
CA ALA A 91 3.37 -6.22 -12.94
C ALA A 91 3.94 -6.40 -14.36
N CYS A 92 3.11 -6.78 -15.34
CA CYS A 92 3.53 -7.13 -16.72
C CYS A 92 2.41 -6.83 -17.73
N ASN A 93 1.97 -5.58 -17.76
CA ASN A 93 0.83 -5.10 -18.54
C ASN A 93 1.06 -5.18 -20.06
N SER A 94 -0.02 -5.15 -20.83
CA SER A 94 -0.02 -4.93 -22.28
C SER A 94 -1.27 -4.15 -22.70
N PRO A 95 -1.26 -3.49 -23.89
CA PRO A 95 -2.45 -2.81 -24.40
C PRO A 95 -3.68 -3.72 -24.50
N GLU A 96 -3.47 -4.98 -24.87
CA GLU A 96 -4.54 -5.99 -24.98
C GLU A 96 -5.12 -6.33 -23.59
N MET A 97 -4.27 -6.40 -22.55
CA MET A 97 -4.72 -6.62 -21.17
C MET A 97 -5.49 -5.42 -20.64
N GLU A 98 -5.09 -4.20 -20.98
CA GLU A 98 -5.84 -2.99 -20.62
C GLU A 98 -7.24 -2.98 -21.26
N GLU A 99 -7.34 -3.27 -22.55
CA GLU A 99 -8.61 -3.35 -23.27
C GLU A 99 -9.50 -4.43 -22.66
N LEU A 100 -8.94 -5.61 -22.38
CA LEU A 100 -9.69 -6.70 -21.73
C LEU A 100 -10.13 -6.31 -20.30
N SER A 101 -9.29 -5.64 -19.54
CA SER A 101 -9.65 -5.14 -18.21
C SER A 101 -10.84 -4.19 -18.27
N GLN A 102 -10.81 -3.21 -19.19
CA GLN A 102 -11.93 -2.27 -19.39
C GLN A 102 -13.23 -2.99 -19.80
N LYS A 103 -13.12 -4.04 -20.60
CA LYS A 103 -14.26 -4.88 -21.01
C LYS A 103 -14.82 -5.71 -19.86
N MET A 104 -13.93 -6.33 -19.07
CA MET A 104 -14.33 -7.30 -18.04
C MET A 104 -14.74 -6.65 -16.72
N ALA A 105 -14.17 -5.49 -16.35
CA ALA A 105 -14.46 -4.84 -15.08
C ALA A 105 -15.96 -4.59 -14.83
N PRO A 106 -16.77 -4.06 -15.77
CA PRO A 106 -18.19 -3.90 -15.55
C PRO A 106 -18.94 -5.24 -15.44
N LEU A 107 -18.53 -6.28 -16.17
CA LEU A 107 -19.16 -7.61 -16.12
C LEU A 107 -18.88 -8.30 -14.77
N LEU A 108 -17.65 -8.21 -14.28
CA LEU A 108 -17.26 -8.73 -12.96
C LEU A 108 -17.98 -7.98 -11.83
N SER A 109 -18.11 -6.66 -11.95
CA SER A 109 -18.86 -5.84 -10.99
C SER A 109 -20.34 -6.19 -10.97
N GLU A 110 -20.98 -6.34 -12.12
CA GLU A 110 -22.39 -6.76 -12.23
C GLU A 110 -22.58 -8.16 -11.64
N HIS A 111 -21.67 -9.10 -11.95
CA HIS A 111 -21.70 -10.45 -11.41
C HIS A 111 -21.61 -10.45 -9.88
N SER A 112 -20.63 -9.74 -9.30
CA SER A 112 -20.48 -9.59 -7.85
C SER A 112 -21.73 -8.96 -7.20
N ASN A 113 -22.28 -7.91 -7.79
CA ASN A 113 -23.50 -7.27 -7.31
C ASN A 113 -24.69 -8.23 -7.31
N ARG A 114 -24.84 -9.06 -8.35
CA ARG A 114 -25.90 -10.06 -8.44
C ARG A 114 -25.83 -11.09 -7.32
N ILE A 115 -24.62 -11.50 -6.93
CA ILE A 115 -24.42 -12.44 -5.81
C ILE A 115 -24.71 -11.76 -4.47
N THR A 116 -24.11 -10.61 -4.23
CA THR A 116 -24.22 -9.90 -2.93
C THR A 116 -25.61 -9.33 -2.68
N MET A 117 -26.41 -9.09 -3.73
CA MET A 117 -27.80 -8.64 -3.64
C MET A 117 -28.81 -9.79 -3.72
N ASN A 118 -28.34 -11.05 -3.80
CA ASN A 118 -29.23 -12.22 -3.85
C ASN A 118 -29.92 -12.43 -2.50
N GLU A 119 -31.22 -12.16 -2.45
CA GLU A 119 -32.02 -12.25 -1.22
C GLU A 119 -32.08 -13.67 -0.64
N ARG A 120 -32.17 -14.69 -1.49
CA ARG A 120 -32.22 -16.10 -1.04
C ARG A 120 -30.91 -16.51 -0.39
N LEU A 121 -29.78 -16.13 -0.99
CA LEU A 121 -28.46 -16.36 -0.41
C LEU A 121 -28.32 -15.61 0.91
N PHE A 122 -28.68 -14.34 0.96
CA PHE A 122 -28.63 -13.53 2.16
C PHE A 122 -29.47 -14.12 3.30
N LEU A 123 -30.67 -14.63 3.04
CA LEU A 123 -31.51 -15.27 4.05
C LEU A 123 -30.86 -16.54 4.64
N ARG A 124 -30.17 -17.34 3.83
CA ARG A 124 -29.40 -18.51 4.33
C ARG A 124 -28.23 -18.08 5.18
N ILE A 125 -27.46 -17.07 4.74
CA ILE A 125 -26.33 -16.51 5.52
C ILE A 125 -26.84 -15.92 6.84
N LYS A 126 -27.95 -15.19 6.83
CA LYS A 126 -28.56 -14.60 8.02
C LYS A 126 -29.01 -15.69 9.02
N TYR A 127 -29.55 -16.81 8.54
CA TYR A 127 -29.92 -17.92 9.40
C TYR A 127 -28.72 -18.51 10.15
N VAL A 128 -27.60 -18.69 9.47
CA VAL A 128 -26.36 -19.14 10.11
C VAL A 128 -25.82 -18.09 11.09
N TRP A 129 -25.89 -16.81 10.70
CA TRP A 129 -25.48 -15.68 11.56
C TRP A 129 -26.26 -15.64 12.89
N GLU A 130 -27.55 -15.90 12.87
CA GLU A 130 -28.38 -15.93 14.09
C GLU A 130 -27.97 -17.03 15.06
N LYS A 131 -27.38 -18.12 14.55
CA LYS A 131 -26.85 -19.24 15.32
C LYS A 131 -25.34 -19.20 15.57
N ARG A 132 -24.65 -18.10 15.21
CA ARG A 132 -23.17 -18.01 15.25
C ARG A 132 -22.54 -18.31 16.62
N HIS A 133 -23.29 -18.15 17.71
CA HIS A 133 -22.82 -18.48 19.05
C HIS A 133 -22.53 -19.99 19.28
N GLU A 134 -22.99 -20.85 18.36
CA GLU A 134 -22.70 -22.29 18.34
C GLU A 134 -21.37 -22.60 17.61
N LEU A 135 -20.80 -21.64 16.91
CA LEU A 135 -19.58 -21.76 16.12
C LEU A 135 -18.32 -21.53 16.99
N ASP A 136 -17.19 -22.08 16.57
CA ASP A 136 -15.90 -21.74 17.19
C ASP A 136 -15.46 -20.30 16.85
N THR A 137 -14.43 -19.78 17.52
CA THR A 137 -13.99 -18.38 17.41
C THR A 137 -13.66 -17.99 15.96
N GLU A 138 -12.91 -18.84 15.24
CA GLU A 138 -12.49 -18.53 13.87
C GLU A 138 -13.69 -18.59 12.90
N GLN A 139 -14.60 -19.53 13.09
CA GLN A 139 -15.87 -19.58 12.35
C GLN A 139 -16.74 -18.36 12.63
N GLN A 140 -16.81 -17.90 13.88
CA GLN A 140 -17.57 -16.68 14.22
C GLN A 140 -17.03 -15.47 13.48
N ILE A 141 -15.71 -15.29 13.41
CA ILE A 141 -15.08 -14.16 12.72
C ILE A 141 -15.30 -14.25 11.22
N LEU A 142 -15.17 -15.43 10.62
CA LEU A 142 -15.49 -15.61 9.20
C LEU A 142 -16.96 -15.28 8.93
N MET A 143 -17.86 -15.79 9.77
CA MET A 143 -19.28 -15.52 9.66
C MET A 143 -19.61 -14.03 9.79
N GLU A 144 -18.96 -13.35 10.73
CA GLU A 144 -19.05 -11.90 10.89
C GLU A 144 -18.59 -11.16 9.65
N LYS A 145 -17.41 -11.51 9.11
CA LYS A 145 -16.85 -10.89 7.90
C LYS A 145 -17.79 -11.07 6.70
N ILE A 146 -18.35 -12.25 6.50
CA ILE A 146 -19.27 -12.54 5.40
C ILE A 146 -20.60 -11.80 5.59
N TYR A 147 -21.23 -11.95 6.75
CA TYR A 147 -22.53 -11.31 7.02
C TYR A 147 -22.48 -9.80 6.88
N ASP A 148 -21.47 -9.17 7.43
CA ASP A 148 -21.27 -7.72 7.29
C ASP A 148 -20.90 -7.30 5.88
N GLY A 149 -20.16 -8.14 5.14
CA GLY A 149 -19.92 -7.94 3.72
C GLY A 149 -21.27 -7.76 2.96
N PHE A 150 -22.23 -8.67 3.22
CA PHE A 150 -23.56 -8.56 2.64
C PHE A 150 -24.34 -7.35 3.16
N LEU A 151 -24.29 -7.06 4.46
CA LEU A 151 -24.96 -5.87 5.01
C LEU A 151 -24.41 -4.59 4.37
N ARG A 152 -23.11 -4.45 4.28
CA ARG A 152 -22.44 -3.27 3.70
C ARG A 152 -22.66 -3.10 2.21
N THR A 153 -23.10 -4.13 1.50
CA THR A 153 -23.58 -4.02 0.12
C THR A 153 -25.05 -3.65 0.02
N GLY A 154 -25.76 -3.58 1.16
CA GLY A 154 -27.17 -3.22 1.21
C GLY A 154 -28.13 -4.41 1.08
N ALA A 155 -27.68 -5.64 1.32
CA ALA A 155 -28.47 -6.86 1.17
C ALA A 155 -29.77 -6.85 1.99
N ASN A 156 -29.79 -6.21 3.15
CA ASN A 156 -30.92 -6.08 4.06
C ASN A 156 -31.82 -4.86 3.77
N LEU A 157 -31.48 -4.01 2.82
CA LEU A 157 -32.25 -2.80 2.50
C LEU A 157 -33.53 -3.11 1.72
N PRO A 158 -34.59 -2.31 1.85
CA PRO A 158 -35.73 -2.33 0.93
C PRO A 158 -35.31 -2.08 -0.52
N LYS A 159 -36.08 -2.58 -1.48
CA LYS A 159 -35.77 -2.53 -2.92
C LYS A 159 -35.44 -1.11 -3.39
N GLU A 160 -36.25 -0.11 -3.02
CA GLU A 160 -36.04 1.29 -3.39
C GLU A 160 -34.70 1.84 -2.89
N LYS A 161 -34.31 1.45 -1.66
CA LYS A 161 -33.01 1.85 -1.09
C LYS A 161 -31.83 1.12 -1.74
N LYS A 162 -32.00 -0.12 -2.21
CA LYS A 162 -30.99 -0.84 -3.00
C LYS A 162 -30.74 -0.15 -4.34
N GLU A 163 -31.80 0.30 -5.02
CA GLU A 163 -31.71 1.03 -6.28
C GLU A 163 -30.97 2.38 -6.07
N GLU A 164 -31.38 3.16 -5.06
CA GLU A 164 -30.71 4.41 -4.68
C GLU A 164 -29.23 4.21 -4.37
N LEU A 165 -28.87 3.18 -3.59
CA LEU A 165 -27.50 2.84 -3.24
C LEU A 165 -26.65 2.44 -4.47
N SER A 166 -27.25 1.69 -5.40
CA SER A 166 -26.59 1.27 -6.64
C SER A 166 -26.26 2.45 -7.56
N GLU A 167 -27.20 3.38 -7.74
CA GLU A 167 -27.00 4.62 -8.51
C GLU A 167 -25.91 5.49 -7.89
N LEU A 168 -25.94 5.63 -6.56
CA LEU A 168 -24.97 6.40 -5.81
C LEU A 168 -23.55 5.83 -5.95
N ARG A 169 -23.39 4.51 -5.85
CA ARG A 169 -22.09 3.82 -6.03
C ARG A 169 -21.56 3.97 -7.44
N THR A 170 -22.42 3.84 -8.44
CA THR A 170 -22.04 4.05 -9.85
C THR A 170 -21.48 5.48 -10.03
N LYS A 171 -22.18 6.48 -9.47
CA LYS A 171 -21.74 7.87 -9.54
C LYS A 171 -20.43 8.10 -8.79
N LEU A 172 -20.26 7.52 -7.60
CA LEU A 172 -19.00 7.57 -6.84
C LEU A 172 -17.84 6.98 -7.64
N SER A 173 -18.03 5.83 -8.27
CA SER A 173 -16.99 5.19 -9.10
C SER A 173 -16.59 6.07 -10.29
N GLN A 174 -17.57 6.66 -10.98
CA GLN A 174 -17.31 7.58 -12.10
C GLN A 174 -16.54 8.83 -11.67
N LEU A 175 -16.97 9.46 -10.56
CA LEU A 175 -16.30 10.66 -10.04
C LEU A 175 -14.89 10.36 -9.51
N SER A 176 -14.67 9.20 -8.88
CA SER A 176 -13.34 8.77 -8.43
C SER A 176 -12.39 8.58 -9.62
N LEU A 177 -12.86 7.96 -10.69
CA LEU A 177 -12.08 7.81 -11.92
C LEU A 177 -11.78 9.17 -12.56
N GLN A 178 -12.80 10.04 -12.68
CA GLN A 178 -12.63 11.40 -13.20
C GLN A 178 -11.62 12.20 -12.39
N PHE A 179 -11.67 12.10 -11.06
CA PHE A 179 -10.73 12.77 -10.15
C PHE A 179 -9.28 12.37 -10.45
N SER A 180 -9.01 11.07 -10.55
CA SER A 180 -7.68 10.54 -10.82
C SER A 180 -7.18 10.90 -12.23
N GLN A 181 -8.06 10.86 -13.23
CA GLN A 181 -7.71 11.26 -14.60
C GLN A 181 -7.35 12.74 -14.67
N ASN A 182 -8.12 13.60 -14.02
CA ASN A 182 -7.85 15.05 -13.97
C ASN A 182 -6.48 15.33 -13.32
N GLU A 183 -6.18 14.67 -12.18
CA GLU A 183 -4.89 14.79 -11.50
C GLU A 183 -3.72 14.36 -12.40
N LEU A 184 -3.87 13.22 -13.07
CA LEU A 184 -2.85 12.71 -13.97
C LEU A 184 -2.61 13.65 -15.18
N HIS A 185 -3.69 14.10 -15.80
CA HIS A 185 -3.60 14.98 -16.97
C HIS A 185 -2.98 16.31 -16.62
N ASP A 186 -3.41 16.96 -15.53
CA ASP A 186 -2.90 18.28 -15.14
C ASP A 186 -1.43 18.19 -14.65
N THR A 187 -1.08 17.12 -13.95
CA THR A 187 0.32 16.85 -13.56
C THR A 187 1.23 16.72 -14.78
N ASN A 188 0.79 15.98 -15.80
CA ASN A 188 1.59 15.72 -17.00
C ASN A 188 1.61 16.91 -17.99
N ALA A 189 0.63 17.80 -17.93
CA ALA A 189 0.53 18.97 -18.80
C ALA A 189 1.59 20.04 -18.47
N TRP A 190 2.02 20.10 -17.20
CA TRP A 190 2.99 21.11 -16.78
C TRP A 190 4.43 20.66 -16.97
N THR A 191 5.24 21.55 -17.57
CA THR A 191 6.69 21.37 -17.68
C THR A 191 7.43 22.70 -17.59
N MET A 192 8.68 22.64 -17.13
CA MET A 192 9.60 23.78 -17.16
C MET A 192 10.80 23.45 -18.02
N HIS A 193 10.91 24.14 -19.17
CA HIS A 193 12.04 23.98 -20.09
C HIS A 193 13.19 24.90 -19.69
N LEU A 194 14.37 24.33 -19.49
CA LEU A 194 15.61 25.02 -19.15
C LEU A 194 16.59 24.91 -20.32
N THR A 195 17.23 26.03 -20.68
CA THR A 195 18.18 26.10 -21.79
C THR A 195 19.55 26.64 -21.38
N ALA A 196 19.64 27.22 -20.17
CA ALA A 196 20.87 27.76 -19.62
C ALA A 196 21.49 26.82 -18.60
N GLU A 197 22.79 26.56 -18.68
CA GLU A 197 23.49 25.67 -17.72
C GLU A 197 23.45 26.21 -16.29
N GLU A 198 23.38 27.54 -16.11
CA GLU A 198 23.23 28.18 -14.80
C GLU A 198 21.93 27.81 -14.07
N ASP A 199 20.88 27.41 -14.80
CA ASP A 199 19.60 26.97 -14.22
C ASP A 199 19.70 25.58 -13.54
N LEU A 200 20.76 24.85 -13.85
CA LEU A 200 21.06 23.52 -13.26
C LEU A 200 21.89 23.60 -11.98
N ALA A 201 22.26 24.81 -11.55
CA ALA A 201 23.14 25.00 -10.41
C ALA A 201 22.66 24.23 -9.17
N GLY A 202 23.53 23.36 -8.62
CA GLY A 202 23.27 22.53 -7.45
C GLY A 202 22.66 21.17 -7.74
N LEU A 203 22.08 20.91 -8.92
CA LEU A 203 21.49 19.64 -9.27
C LEU A 203 22.56 18.53 -9.38
N PRO A 204 22.31 17.34 -8.84
CA PRO A 204 23.21 16.20 -9.04
C PRO A 204 23.21 15.73 -10.50
N GLU A 205 24.30 15.13 -10.93
CA GLU A 205 24.48 14.64 -12.30
C GLU A 205 23.34 13.71 -12.76
N SER A 206 22.83 12.87 -11.86
CA SER A 206 21.71 11.99 -12.14
C SER A 206 20.42 12.74 -12.47
N ALA A 207 20.10 13.83 -11.76
CA ALA A 207 18.94 14.66 -12.02
C ALA A 207 19.08 15.45 -13.33
N VAL A 208 20.29 15.97 -13.61
CA VAL A 208 20.60 16.67 -14.88
C VAL A 208 20.44 15.71 -16.06
N ALA A 209 20.95 14.48 -15.95
CA ALA A 209 20.81 13.45 -16.99
C ALA A 209 19.35 13.08 -17.25
N ALA A 210 18.57 12.90 -16.18
CA ALA A 210 17.13 12.61 -16.28
C ALA A 210 16.36 13.75 -16.96
N ALA A 211 16.63 15.01 -16.59
CA ALA A 211 16.01 16.18 -17.19
C ALA A 211 16.37 16.35 -18.68
N ARG A 212 17.59 16.01 -19.07
CA ARG A 212 18.02 15.98 -20.47
C ARG A 212 17.28 14.91 -21.26
N GLN A 213 17.20 13.69 -20.72
CA GLN A 213 16.46 12.60 -21.36
C GLN A 213 14.98 12.95 -21.55
N GLU A 214 14.37 13.62 -20.59
CA GLU A 214 12.98 14.09 -20.70
C GLU A 214 12.83 15.11 -21.84
N ALA A 215 13.78 16.05 -21.99
CA ALA A 215 13.80 16.99 -23.10
C ALA A 215 13.95 16.26 -24.45
N GLU A 216 14.88 15.32 -24.57
CA GLU A 216 15.09 14.51 -25.77
C GLU A 216 13.83 13.72 -26.17
N THR A 217 13.15 13.12 -25.19
CA THR A 217 11.89 12.37 -25.40
C THR A 217 10.79 13.28 -25.98
N ARG A 218 10.81 14.57 -25.63
CA ARG A 218 9.89 15.59 -26.14
C ARG A 218 10.38 16.28 -27.41
N GLY A 219 11.54 15.90 -27.95
CA GLY A 219 12.15 16.54 -29.14
C GLY A 219 12.65 17.95 -28.87
N MET A 220 13.04 18.25 -27.63
CA MET A 220 13.53 19.56 -27.19
C MET A 220 15.04 19.51 -26.90
N GLU A 221 15.75 20.59 -27.12
CA GLU A 221 17.13 20.77 -26.64
C GLU A 221 17.13 21.29 -25.21
N GLY A 222 18.21 21.03 -24.46
CA GLY A 222 18.34 21.46 -23.07
C GLY A 222 17.78 20.44 -22.06
N TRP A 223 17.00 20.90 -21.09
CA TRP A 223 16.49 20.11 -19.97
C TRP A 223 15.04 20.42 -19.69
N VAL A 224 14.28 19.42 -19.29
CA VAL A 224 12.88 19.58 -18.91
C VAL A 224 12.67 19.05 -17.47
N ILE A 225 12.11 19.91 -16.63
CA ILE A 225 11.63 19.56 -15.28
C ILE A 225 10.13 19.35 -15.35
N THR A 226 9.66 18.28 -14.71
CA THR A 226 8.25 17.90 -14.62
C THR A 226 7.77 17.88 -13.16
N LEU A 227 6.46 17.73 -12.94
CA LEU A 227 5.88 17.56 -11.60
C LEU A 227 5.91 16.10 -11.11
N GLN A 228 6.44 15.18 -11.89
CA GLN A 228 6.66 13.79 -11.46
C GLN A 228 7.67 13.73 -10.32
N ALA A 229 7.42 12.87 -9.33
CA ALA A 229 8.23 12.80 -8.10
C ALA A 229 9.75 12.68 -8.35
N PRO A 230 10.25 11.85 -9.32
CA PRO A 230 11.69 11.75 -9.60
C PRO A 230 12.32 13.02 -10.19
N SER A 231 11.52 13.93 -10.75
CA SER A 231 11.96 15.23 -11.25
C SER A 231 11.79 16.33 -10.20
N TYR A 232 10.59 16.38 -9.60
CA TYR A 232 10.21 17.39 -8.60
C TYR A 232 11.10 17.34 -7.34
N GLY A 233 11.22 16.18 -6.74
CA GLY A 233 11.94 16.00 -5.46
C GLY A 233 13.38 16.48 -5.51
N PRO A 234 14.24 15.96 -6.41
CA PRO A 234 15.61 16.41 -6.54
C PRO A 234 15.72 17.91 -6.89
N PHE A 235 14.81 18.43 -7.74
CA PHE A 235 14.82 19.86 -8.08
C PHE A 235 14.58 20.74 -6.85
N MET A 236 13.57 20.43 -6.04
CA MET A 236 13.26 21.18 -4.82
C MET A 236 14.36 21.09 -3.76
N GLN A 237 15.04 19.95 -3.70
CA GLN A 237 16.08 19.71 -2.70
C GLN A 237 17.41 20.34 -3.09
N TYR A 238 17.86 20.17 -4.32
CA TYR A 238 19.23 20.49 -4.73
C TYR A 238 19.39 21.81 -5.49
N SER A 239 18.34 22.26 -6.23
CA SER A 239 18.46 23.46 -7.05
C SER A 239 18.80 24.70 -6.21
N GLN A 240 19.85 25.44 -6.61
CA GLN A 240 20.22 26.73 -6.02
C GLN A 240 19.36 27.88 -6.52
N ARG A 241 18.58 27.69 -7.60
CA ARG A 241 17.70 28.68 -8.19
C ARG A 241 16.38 28.81 -7.42
N ARG A 242 16.34 29.72 -6.45
CA ARG A 242 15.17 29.95 -5.60
C ARG A 242 13.91 30.32 -6.39
N ASP A 243 14.08 31.16 -7.39
CA ASP A 243 13.01 31.60 -8.29
C ASP A 243 12.39 30.44 -9.08
N LEU A 244 13.21 29.47 -9.51
CA LEU A 244 12.75 28.27 -10.20
C LEU A 244 12.12 27.26 -9.21
N ARG A 245 12.66 27.14 -7.98
CA ARG A 245 12.00 26.35 -6.93
C ARG A 245 10.61 26.88 -6.63
N GLU A 246 10.41 28.19 -6.48
CA GLU A 246 9.09 28.80 -6.29
C GLU A 246 8.14 28.43 -7.42
N LYS A 247 8.59 28.57 -8.68
CA LYS A 247 7.80 28.25 -9.87
C LYS A 247 7.34 26.79 -9.88
N VAL A 248 8.25 25.85 -9.60
CA VAL A 248 7.95 24.41 -9.54
C VAL A 248 7.03 24.07 -8.37
N TYR A 249 7.27 24.67 -7.19
CA TYR A 249 6.46 24.46 -6.00
C TYR A 249 5.01 24.93 -6.19
N ARG A 250 4.83 26.14 -6.75
CA ARG A 250 3.48 26.68 -7.03
C ARG A 250 2.74 25.80 -8.05
N ALA A 251 3.41 25.41 -9.13
CA ALA A 251 2.82 24.52 -10.12
C ALA A 251 2.34 23.20 -9.49
N MET A 252 3.17 22.57 -8.64
CA MET A 252 2.80 21.32 -7.95
C MET A 252 1.60 21.52 -7.02
N ASN A 253 1.51 22.64 -6.32
CA ASN A 253 0.45 22.88 -5.34
C ASN A 253 -0.81 23.51 -5.92
N SER A 254 -0.83 23.82 -7.23
CA SER A 254 -2.00 24.29 -7.98
C SER A 254 -2.55 23.29 -9.00
N ILE A 255 -2.08 22.03 -8.97
CA ILE A 255 -2.65 20.93 -9.78
C ILE A 255 -4.15 20.85 -9.52
N CYS A 256 -4.96 20.74 -10.58
CA CYS A 256 -6.43 20.64 -10.56
C CYS A 256 -7.16 21.84 -9.91
N THR A 257 -6.48 23.00 -9.77
CA THR A 257 -7.12 24.21 -9.24
C THR A 257 -7.53 25.21 -10.34
N HIS A 258 -7.09 24.99 -11.56
CA HIS A 258 -7.29 25.92 -12.70
C HIS A 258 -8.71 25.83 -13.25
N ASP A 259 -9.18 26.91 -13.89
CA ASP A 259 -10.48 26.94 -14.55
C ASP A 259 -10.40 26.26 -15.93
N ASN A 260 -10.30 24.95 -15.90
CA ASN A 260 -10.22 24.06 -17.07
C ASN A 260 -10.92 22.71 -16.79
N GLU A 261 -10.89 21.80 -17.78
CA GLU A 261 -11.52 20.48 -17.69
C GLU A 261 -10.94 19.57 -16.57
N ASN A 262 -9.72 19.85 -16.09
CA ASN A 262 -9.07 19.08 -15.04
C ASN A 262 -9.35 19.61 -13.63
N ASN A 263 -10.26 20.59 -13.48
CA ASN A 263 -10.62 21.14 -12.17
C ASN A 263 -11.36 20.11 -11.31
N ASN A 264 -10.89 19.91 -10.08
CA ASN A 264 -11.45 18.91 -9.18
C ASN A 264 -12.27 19.46 -7.99
N PHE A 265 -12.49 20.77 -7.90
CA PHE A 265 -13.24 21.33 -6.76
C PHE A 265 -14.66 20.76 -6.62
N GLU A 266 -15.39 20.68 -7.72
CA GLU A 266 -16.74 20.11 -7.70
C GLU A 266 -16.71 18.59 -7.53
N ASN A 267 -15.72 17.89 -8.07
CA ASN A 267 -15.54 16.45 -7.84
C ASN A 267 -15.34 16.15 -6.35
N VAL A 268 -14.49 16.92 -5.65
CA VAL A 268 -14.31 16.79 -4.19
C VAL A 268 -15.64 16.97 -3.46
N ARG A 269 -16.37 18.04 -3.75
CA ARG A 269 -17.67 18.32 -3.13
C ARG A 269 -18.66 17.18 -3.32
N GLN A 270 -18.78 16.68 -4.54
CA GLN A 270 -19.69 15.59 -4.85
C GLN A 270 -19.25 14.27 -4.20
N LEU A 271 -17.97 13.91 -4.26
CA LEU A 271 -17.45 12.70 -3.64
C LEU A 271 -17.74 12.68 -2.12
N VAL A 272 -17.44 13.77 -1.42
CA VAL A 272 -17.69 13.90 0.02
C VAL A 272 -19.18 13.77 0.32
N ASN A 273 -20.04 14.48 -0.40
CA ASN A 273 -21.49 14.49 -0.16
C ASN A 273 -22.14 13.14 -0.51
N LEU A 274 -21.70 12.47 -1.56
CA LEU A 274 -22.24 11.15 -1.92
C LEU A 274 -21.83 10.07 -0.91
N ARG A 275 -20.59 10.12 -0.39
CA ARG A 275 -20.16 9.22 0.69
C ARG A 275 -20.97 9.42 1.96
N GLN A 276 -21.29 10.68 2.32
CA GLN A 276 -22.18 10.97 3.42
C GLN A 276 -23.58 10.38 3.20
N GLN A 277 -24.15 10.56 2.01
CA GLN A 277 -25.46 9.97 1.66
C GLN A 277 -25.43 8.45 1.73
N LEU A 278 -24.33 7.81 1.24
CA LEU A 278 -24.12 6.37 1.36
C LEU A 278 -24.19 5.92 2.82
N ALA A 279 -23.45 6.58 3.70
CA ALA A 279 -23.44 6.24 5.12
C ALA A 279 -24.84 6.39 5.75
N GLN A 280 -25.58 7.42 5.40
CA GLN A 280 -26.93 7.64 5.89
C GLN A 280 -27.92 6.57 5.39
N ILE A 281 -27.82 6.14 4.12
CA ILE A 281 -28.59 5.01 3.59
C ILE A 281 -28.31 3.74 4.38
N MET A 282 -27.04 3.56 4.76
CA MET A 282 -26.56 2.42 5.56
C MET A 282 -26.85 2.53 7.06
N GLY A 283 -27.51 3.61 7.51
CA GLY A 283 -27.94 3.81 8.91
C GLY A 283 -26.88 4.47 9.81
N HIS A 284 -25.80 5.00 9.25
CA HIS A 284 -24.76 5.70 10.00
C HIS A 284 -24.94 7.22 9.89
N LYS A 285 -24.51 7.94 10.92
CA LYS A 285 -24.59 9.40 10.95
C LYS A 285 -23.60 10.05 10.00
N THR A 286 -22.38 9.52 9.96
CA THR A 286 -21.28 10.03 9.14
C THR A 286 -20.62 8.90 8.36
N TYR A 287 -19.85 9.25 7.32
CA TYR A 287 -19.10 8.25 6.57
C TYR A 287 -17.95 7.65 7.40
N ALA A 288 -17.36 8.44 8.31
CA ALA A 288 -16.34 7.94 9.23
C ALA A 288 -16.92 6.87 10.17
N ASP A 289 -18.14 7.06 10.73
CA ASP A 289 -18.80 6.03 11.55
C ASP A 289 -18.99 4.72 10.77
N PHE A 290 -19.42 4.82 9.50
CA PHE A 290 -19.58 3.66 8.63
C PHE A 290 -18.25 2.93 8.36
N VAL A 291 -17.16 3.65 8.12
CA VAL A 291 -15.86 3.04 7.82
C VAL A 291 -15.22 2.45 9.07
N LEU A 292 -15.19 3.21 10.17
CA LEU A 292 -14.44 2.87 11.39
C LEU A 292 -15.05 1.69 12.16
N GLU A 293 -16.32 1.39 11.99
CA GLU A 293 -16.94 0.18 12.55
C GLU A 293 -16.14 -1.09 12.28
N ARG A 294 -15.41 -1.13 11.15
CA ARG A 294 -14.58 -2.26 10.71
C ARG A 294 -13.10 -1.94 10.73
N ARG A 295 -12.67 -1.19 11.74
CA ARG A 295 -11.26 -0.84 11.96
C ARG A 295 -10.86 -1.20 13.40
N MET A 296 -9.56 -1.35 13.61
CA MET A 296 -8.99 -1.58 14.95
C MET A 296 -9.24 -0.36 15.86
N ALA A 297 -9.23 0.84 15.29
CA ALA A 297 -9.54 2.09 15.97
C ALA A 297 -11.01 2.20 16.44
N LYS A 298 -11.95 1.49 15.83
CA LYS A 298 -13.37 1.36 16.16
C LYS A 298 -14.24 2.60 15.89
N ASP A 299 -13.80 3.79 16.23
CA ASP A 299 -14.60 5.02 16.17
C ASP A 299 -13.74 6.27 15.98
N VAL A 300 -14.42 7.40 15.76
CA VAL A 300 -13.82 8.72 15.53
C VAL A 300 -13.06 9.22 16.77
N GLU A 301 -13.52 8.88 17.98
CA GLU A 301 -12.91 9.34 19.24
C GLU A 301 -11.50 8.78 19.39
N HIS A 302 -11.29 7.47 19.16
CA HIS A 302 -9.96 6.86 19.23
C HIS A 302 -9.00 7.41 18.16
N VAL A 303 -9.48 7.67 16.94
CA VAL A 303 -8.66 8.31 15.90
C VAL A 303 -8.26 9.73 16.31
N THR A 304 -9.21 10.51 16.81
CA THR A 304 -8.95 11.89 17.23
C THR A 304 -7.99 11.96 18.41
N ASP A 305 -8.17 11.10 19.41
CA ASP A 305 -7.28 10.99 20.58
C ASP A 305 -5.84 10.69 20.17
N LEU A 306 -5.64 9.75 19.23
CA LEU A 306 -4.29 9.47 18.71
C LEU A 306 -3.70 10.71 18.01
N MET A 307 -4.46 11.38 17.13
CA MET A 307 -3.98 12.57 16.41
C MET A 307 -3.62 13.71 17.38
N ASP A 308 -4.43 13.94 18.39
CA ASP A 308 -4.19 14.99 19.39
C ASP A 308 -2.94 14.68 20.23
N LYS A 309 -2.75 13.44 20.69
CA LYS A 309 -1.54 13.01 21.40
C LYS A 309 -0.29 13.17 20.56
N LEU A 310 -0.35 12.83 19.27
CA LEU A 310 0.78 13.02 18.36
C LEU A 310 1.10 14.50 18.17
N LEU A 311 0.09 15.36 17.97
CA LEU A 311 0.31 16.80 17.85
C LEU A 311 0.90 17.42 19.12
N GLU A 312 0.39 17.07 20.29
CA GLU A 312 0.93 17.56 21.57
C GLU A 312 2.43 17.27 21.68
N ALA A 313 2.87 16.08 21.25
CA ALA A 313 4.27 15.68 21.34
C ALA A 313 5.15 16.26 20.22
N TYR A 314 4.66 16.27 18.98
CA TYR A 314 5.49 16.56 17.81
C TYR A 314 5.47 18.02 17.35
N LEU A 315 4.40 18.78 17.62
CA LEU A 315 4.27 20.16 17.16
C LEU A 315 5.38 21.08 17.69
N PRO A 316 5.76 21.03 18.98
CA PRO A 316 6.88 21.86 19.47
C PRO A 316 8.22 21.49 18.82
N VAL A 317 8.39 20.20 18.45
CA VAL A 317 9.59 19.74 17.75
C VAL A 317 9.61 20.25 16.33
N ALA A 318 8.48 20.16 15.62
CA ALA A 318 8.32 20.65 14.26
C ALA A 318 8.58 22.17 14.16
N GLU A 319 8.03 22.95 15.10
CA GLU A 319 8.27 24.40 15.16
C GLU A 319 9.76 24.71 15.33
N LYS A 320 10.45 23.98 16.21
CA LYS A 320 11.89 24.12 16.41
C LYS A 320 12.68 23.74 15.15
N GLU A 321 12.33 22.64 14.49
CA GLU A 321 12.97 22.18 13.24
C GLU A 321 12.84 23.23 12.13
N VAL A 322 11.67 23.84 11.96
CA VAL A 322 11.43 24.92 10.99
C VAL A 322 12.22 26.17 11.34
N ALA A 323 12.28 26.54 12.64
CA ALA A 323 13.07 27.69 13.09
C ALA A 323 14.57 27.50 12.83
N GLU A 324 15.11 26.31 13.02
CA GLU A 324 16.51 25.99 12.73
C GLU A 324 16.84 26.07 11.23
N ILE A 325 15.90 25.65 10.38
CA ILE A 325 16.04 25.79 8.91
C ILE A 325 15.99 27.27 8.51
N GLU A 326 15.08 28.04 9.10
CA GLU A 326 14.98 29.48 8.84
C GLU A 326 16.25 30.21 9.30
N GLN A 327 16.78 29.84 10.45
CA GLN A 327 18.05 30.40 10.94
C GLN A 327 19.20 30.13 9.95
N LEU A 328 19.37 28.88 9.48
CA LEU A 328 20.39 28.56 8.49
C LEU A 328 20.20 29.35 7.19
N ALA A 329 18.95 29.49 6.75
CA ALA A 329 18.65 30.26 5.55
C ALA A 329 19.05 31.74 5.74
N ARG A 330 18.77 32.37 6.88
CA ARG A 330 19.17 33.74 7.19
C ARG A 330 20.70 33.91 7.28
N GLU A 331 21.40 32.95 7.85
CA GLU A 331 22.87 32.94 7.90
C GLU A 331 23.51 32.97 6.49
N LYS A 332 22.84 32.35 5.51
CA LYS A 332 23.33 32.25 4.13
C LYS A 332 22.90 33.40 3.25
N GLU A 333 21.67 33.86 3.38
CA GLU A 333 21.03 34.82 2.47
C GLU A 333 20.91 36.23 3.06
N GLY A 334 21.07 36.39 4.39
CA GLY A 334 20.97 37.64 5.12
C GLY A 334 19.78 37.68 6.08
N GLU A 335 19.86 38.57 7.07
CA GLU A 335 18.90 38.67 8.19
C GLU A 335 17.44 38.93 7.76
N ASP A 336 17.25 39.61 6.63
CA ASP A 336 15.91 39.93 6.10
C ASP A 336 15.25 38.77 5.34
N PHE A 337 15.96 37.62 5.23
CA PHE A 337 15.41 36.46 4.52
C PHE A 337 14.20 35.89 5.29
N MET A 338 13.10 35.66 4.57
CA MET A 338 11.91 35.00 5.05
C MET A 338 11.77 33.64 4.38
N LEU A 339 11.77 32.59 5.20
CA LEU A 339 11.58 31.20 4.72
C LEU A 339 10.18 31.06 4.10
N GLN A 340 10.15 30.52 2.88
CA GLN A 340 8.92 30.19 2.19
C GLN A 340 8.77 28.66 2.04
N PRO A 341 7.60 28.13 1.76
CA PRO A 341 7.41 26.69 1.60
C PRO A 341 8.32 26.03 0.57
N TRP A 342 8.66 26.71 -0.51
CA TRP A 342 9.60 26.23 -1.53
C TRP A 342 11.08 26.26 -1.12
N ASP A 343 11.38 26.82 0.04
CA ASP A 343 12.75 26.88 0.59
C ASP A 343 13.02 25.72 1.57
N PHE A 344 11.97 25.16 2.17
CA PHE A 344 12.07 24.19 3.25
C PHE A 344 12.91 22.95 2.88
N SER A 345 12.65 22.33 1.73
CA SER A 345 13.37 21.15 1.28
C SER A 345 14.86 21.47 1.01
N HIS A 346 15.15 22.60 0.40
CA HIS A 346 16.51 23.01 0.07
C HIS A 346 17.35 23.31 1.31
N TYR A 347 16.89 24.18 2.20
CA TYR A 347 17.64 24.50 3.43
C TYR A 347 17.62 23.35 4.44
N GLY A 348 16.57 22.52 4.44
CA GLY A 348 16.53 21.26 5.19
C GLY A 348 17.65 20.32 4.76
N TYR A 349 17.87 20.14 3.44
CA TYR A 349 18.99 19.36 2.92
C TYR A 349 20.34 19.96 3.34
N LEU A 350 20.54 21.26 3.20
CA LEU A 350 21.78 21.91 3.60
C LEU A 350 22.06 21.77 5.11
N LEU A 351 21.04 21.86 5.95
CA LEU A 351 21.14 21.64 7.39
C LEU A 351 21.52 20.19 7.72
N LYS A 352 20.91 19.21 7.03
CA LYS A 352 21.24 17.79 7.16
C LYS A 352 22.70 17.52 6.81
N MET A 353 23.17 18.08 5.70
CA MET A 353 24.58 17.97 5.29
C MET A 353 25.53 18.61 6.30
N GLN A 354 25.18 19.80 6.81
CA GLN A 354 25.99 20.48 7.82
C GLN A 354 26.11 19.69 9.13
N ARG A 355 25.03 19.03 9.58
CA ARG A 355 24.99 18.30 10.86
C ARG A 355 25.58 16.91 10.80
N TYR A 356 25.24 16.17 9.76
CA TYR A 356 25.50 14.73 9.71
C TYR A 356 26.49 14.36 8.61
N ASN A 357 26.75 15.25 7.66
CA ASN A 357 27.60 14.98 6.50
C ASN A 357 27.25 13.64 5.83
N ILE A 358 25.97 13.42 5.58
CA ILE A 358 25.45 12.19 4.99
C ILE A 358 24.58 12.48 3.77
N ASP A 359 24.89 11.81 2.67
CA ASP A 359 24.15 11.82 1.43
C ASP A 359 23.86 10.39 0.96
N SER A 360 22.76 10.18 0.29
CA SER A 360 22.36 8.88 -0.25
C SER A 360 23.40 8.28 -1.18
N GLU A 361 24.09 9.10 -1.96
CA GLU A 361 25.14 8.64 -2.90
C GLU A 361 26.37 8.06 -2.19
N MET A 362 26.65 8.49 -0.95
CA MET A 362 27.74 7.89 -0.14
C MET A 362 27.42 6.46 0.31
N LEU A 363 26.12 6.10 0.42
CA LEU A 363 25.66 4.81 0.90
C LEU A 363 25.55 3.76 -0.20
N ARG A 364 25.16 4.17 -1.42
CA ARG A 364 24.91 3.27 -2.56
C ARG A 364 26.03 2.24 -2.79
N PRO A 365 27.33 2.58 -2.75
CA PRO A 365 28.40 1.60 -2.99
C PRO A 365 28.39 0.39 -2.06
N TYR A 366 27.76 0.50 -0.89
CA TYR A 366 27.63 -0.56 0.11
C TYR A 366 26.32 -1.34 0.04
N LEU A 367 25.36 -0.90 -0.77
CA LEU A 367 23.99 -1.40 -0.83
C LEU A 367 23.71 -2.06 -2.19
N GLN A 368 24.58 -2.97 -2.62
CA GLN A 368 24.35 -3.78 -3.82
C GLN A 368 23.15 -4.70 -3.61
N LEU A 369 22.21 -4.75 -4.58
CA LEU A 369 20.93 -5.46 -4.47
C LEU A 369 21.09 -6.91 -3.99
N GLU A 370 22.00 -7.68 -4.58
CA GLU A 370 22.19 -9.10 -4.21
C GLU A 370 22.66 -9.23 -2.74
N LYS A 371 23.48 -8.30 -2.26
CA LYS A 371 23.92 -8.27 -0.86
C LYS A 371 22.82 -7.85 0.09
N VAL A 372 22.03 -6.86 -0.31
CA VAL A 372 20.84 -6.44 0.46
C VAL A 372 19.84 -7.62 0.55
N GLN A 373 19.60 -8.33 -0.54
CA GLN A 373 18.74 -9.52 -0.56
C GLN A 373 19.27 -10.62 0.38
N ASP A 374 20.58 -10.92 0.33
CA ASP A 374 21.22 -11.85 1.26
C ASP A 374 21.00 -11.41 2.72
N GLY A 375 21.09 -10.09 2.99
CA GLY A 375 20.86 -9.51 4.30
C GLY A 375 19.42 -9.65 4.76
N VAL A 376 18.43 -9.32 3.91
CA VAL A 376 16.99 -9.39 4.22
C VAL A 376 16.55 -10.85 4.43
N PHE A 377 16.95 -11.76 3.56
CA PHE A 377 16.64 -13.17 3.72
C PHE A 377 17.37 -13.76 4.95
N GLY A 378 18.63 -13.37 5.16
CA GLY A 378 19.42 -13.74 6.32
C GLY A 378 18.82 -13.25 7.64
N LEU A 379 18.18 -12.08 7.66
CA LEU A 379 17.41 -11.56 8.81
C LEU A 379 16.28 -12.52 9.18
N ALA A 380 15.45 -12.91 8.21
CA ALA A 380 14.35 -13.83 8.45
C ALA A 380 14.85 -15.23 8.85
N THR A 381 15.95 -15.70 8.26
CA THR A 381 16.61 -16.95 8.68
C THR A 381 17.06 -16.86 10.14
N ARG A 382 17.68 -15.76 10.54
CA ARG A 382 18.16 -15.58 11.91
C ARG A 382 17.03 -15.47 12.93
N LEU A 383 15.94 -14.75 12.59
CA LEU A 383 14.80 -14.55 13.49
C LEU A 383 13.89 -15.79 13.60
N TYR A 384 13.63 -16.45 12.47
CA TYR A 384 12.56 -17.46 12.37
C TYR A 384 13.05 -18.84 11.96
N GLY A 385 14.33 -18.99 11.65
CA GLY A 385 14.91 -20.27 11.20
C GLY A 385 14.51 -20.69 9.78
N ILE A 386 13.81 -19.85 9.02
CA ILE A 386 13.35 -20.18 7.67
C ILE A 386 14.50 -20.05 6.66
N SER A 387 14.38 -20.75 5.52
CA SER A 387 15.37 -20.71 4.44
C SER A 387 14.72 -20.44 3.10
N PHE A 388 15.49 -19.84 2.17
CA PHE A 388 15.07 -19.46 0.82
C PHE A 388 15.93 -20.19 -0.19
N GLU A 389 15.32 -21.09 -0.96
CA GLU A 389 15.98 -21.89 -1.99
C GLU A 389 15.54 -21.39 -3.36
N ARG A 390 16.48 -20.88 -4.17
CA ARG A 390 16.17 -20.45 -5.54
C ARG A 390 15.65 -21.63 -6.34
N ALA A 391 14.48 -21.47 -6.97
CA ALA A 391 13.76 -22.51 -7.69
C ALA A 391 13.73 -22.21 -9.18
N THR A 392 14.50 -22.97 -9.97
CA THR A 392 14.59 -22.81 -11.41
C THR A 392 13.56 -23.65 -12.19
N ASP A 393 12.87 -24.54 -11.50
CA ASP A 393 11.83 -25.43 -12.02
C ASP A 393 10.41 -24.86 -11.84
N ILE A 394 10.28 -23.72 -11.15
CA ILE A 394 9.01 -22.99 -10.99
C ILE A 394 8.88 -21.98 -12.14
N PRO A 395 7.76 -22.00 -12.91
CA PRO A 395 7.53 -21.02 -13.97
C PRO A 395 7.38 -19.61 -13.39
N VAL A 396 7.96 -18.63 -14.09
CA VAL A 396 7.90 -17.20 -13.72
C VAL A 396 7.19 -16.41 -14.81
N TYR A 397 6.54 -15.31 -14.45
CA TYR A 397 5.79 -14.48 -15.40
C TYR A 397 6.67 -13.51 -16.22
N HIS A 398 7.92 -13.30 -15.81
CA HIS A 398 8.89 -12.46 -16.53
C HIS A 398 10.32 -12.96 -16.27
N PRO A 399 11.27 -12.86 -17.23
CA PRO A 399 12.66 -13.33 -17.06
C PRO A 399 13.42 -12.67 -15.90
N ASP A 400 13.06 -11.43 -15.51
CA ASP A 400 13.70 -10.72 -14.39
C ASP A 400 13.19 -11.21 -13.02
N VAL A 401 12.12 -12.01 -12.98
CA VAL A 401 11.54 -12.51 -11.73
C VAL A 401 12.28 -13.75 -11.27
N VAL A 402 12.56 -13.79 -9.97
CA VAL A 402 13.21 -14.96 -9.34
C VAL A 402 12.23 -15.63 -8.39
N ALA A 403 12.05 -16.95 -8.55
CA ALA A 403 11.23 -17.76 -7.66
C ALA A 403 12.09 -18.39 -6.56
N TYR A 404 11.55 -18.43 -5.34
CA TYR A 404 12.15 -19.09 -4.17
C TYR A 404 11.15 -20.04 -3.53
N ARG A 405 11.64 -21.25 -3.15
CA ARG A 405 10.96 -22.10 -2.17
C ARG A 405 11.33 -21.64 -0.77
N VAL A 406 10.35 -21.30 0.03
CA VAL A 406 10.54 -20.97 1.44
C VAL A 406 10.24 -22.21 2.27
N LYS A 407 11.18 -22.57 3.14
CA LYS A 407 11.07 -23.73 4.06
C LYS A 407 11.21 -23.30 5.51
N ASP A 408 10.47 -23.93 6.38
CA ASP A 408 10.57 -23.73 7.83
C ASP A 408 11.87 -24.37 8.39
N ALA A 409 12.19 -24.08 9.65
CA ALA A 409 13.35 -24.62 10.35
C ALA A 409 13.43 -26.16 10.35
N ASN A 410 12.27 -26.84 10.33
CA ASN A 410 12.18 -28.30 10.23
C ASN A 410 12.26 -28.82 8.79
N GLY A 411 12.46 -27.97 7.79
CA GLY A 411 12.52 -28.30 6.37
C GLY A 411 11.17 -28.43 5.67
N SER A 412 10.05 -28.25 6.36
CA SER A 412 8.72 -28.25 5.74
C SER A 412 8.51 -27.05 4.80
N PHE A 413 7.76 -27.26 3.73
CA PHE A 413 7.43 -26.22 2.78
C PHE A 413 6.48 -25.17 3.38
N LEU A 414 6.81 -23.88 3.25
CA LEU A 414 6.01 -22.76 3.74
C LEU A 414 5.33 -21.95 2.62
N ALA A 415 6.05 -21.65 1.55
CA ALA A 415 5.53 -20.81 0.47
C ALA A 415 6.40 -20.88 -0.78
N VAL A 416 5.83 -20.45 -1.91
CA VAL A 416 6.61 -19.93 -3.04
C VAL A 416 6.65 -18.41 -2.91
N LEU A 417 7.84 -17.81 -3.04
CA LEU A 417 8.05 -16.37 -3.07
C LEU A 417 8.62 -15.97 -4.42
N PHE A 418 7.93 -15.10 -5.14
CA PHE A 418 8.45 -14.39 -6.30
C PHE A 418 9.05 -13.05 -5.89
N ALA A 419 10.23 -12.72 -6.39
CA ALA A 419 10.90 -11.44 -6.21
C ALA A 419 11.10 -10.77 -7.57
N ASP A 420 10.48 -9.61 -7.74
CA ASP A 420 10.48 -8.81 -8.97
C ASP A 420 11.00 -7.40 -8.68
N PHE A 421 12.31 -7.20 -8.84
CA PHE A 421 13.00 -6.02 -8.31
C PHE A 421 13.02 -4.81 -9.23
N HIS A 422 12.94 -4.98 -10.56
CA HIS A 422 13.31 -3.91 -11.49
C HIS A 422 12.12 -3.29 -12.22
N PRO A 423 12.16 -1.98 -12.52
CA PRO A 423 11.14 -1.32 -13.32
C PRO A 423 11.14 -1.81 -14.77
N ARG A 424 9.98 -1.83 -15.39
CA ARG A 424 9.74 -2.08 -16.82
C ARG A 424 8.72 -1.06 -17.34
N ALA A 425 8.73 -0.82 -18.65
CA ALA A 425 7.79 0.11 -19.28
C ALA A 425 6.32 -0.27 -19.06
N ASN A 426 6.07 -1.57 -18.91
CA ASN A 426 4.75 -2.16 -18.71
C ASN A 426 4.50 -2.63 -17.26
N LYS A 427 5.19 -2.06 -16.28
CA LYS A 427 5.04 -2.35 -14.86
C LYS A 427 4.62 -1.10 -14.12
N GLN A 428 3.60 -1.21 -13.28
CA GLN A 428 3.13 -0.14 -12.42
C GLN A 428 4.27 0.38 -11.53
N SER A 429 4.29 1.69 -11.27
CA SER A 429 5.25 2.33 -10.35
C SER A 429 4.94 1.99 -8.89
N GLY A 430 5.91 2.21 -8.01
CA GLY A 430 5.80 1.91 -6.58
C GLY A 430 6.32 0.53 -6.22
N ALA A 431 5.90 0.02 -5.07
CA ALA A 431 6.21 -1.33 -4.60
C ALA A 431 4.95 -1.91 -3.95
N TRP A 432 4.81 -3.23 -3.98
CA TRP A 432 3.69 -3.93 -3.35
C TRP A 432 3.97 -5.40 -3.15
N MET A 433 3.32 -5.99 -2.15
CA MET A 433 3.19 -7.43 -2.01
C MET A 433 1.80 -7.87 -2.52
N THR A 434 1.75 -9.02 -3.18
CA THR A 434 0.51 -9.65 -3.60
C THR A 434 0.60 -11.17 -3.49
N THR A 435 -0.55 -11.84 -3.55
CA THR A 435 -0.65 -13.29 -3.57
C THR A 435 -1.29 -13.77 -4.87
N TYR A 436 -0.79 -14.89 -5.40
CA TYR A 436 -1.47 -15.67 -6.46
C TYR A 436 -2.31 -16.78 -5.86
N ARG A 437 -2.09 -17.11 -4.62
CA ARG A 437 -2.86 -18.04 -3.80
C ARG A 437 -2.64 -17.70 -2.34
N GLU A 438 -3.73 -17.66 -1.59
CA GLU A 438 -3.74 -17.50 -0.13
C GLU A 438 -3.42 -18.83 0.57
N GLN A 439 -3.33 -18.81 1.90
CA GLN A 439 -3.19 -20.01 2.72
C GLN A 439 -4.56 -20.44 3.28
N TRP A 440 -4.83 -21.71 3.32
CA TRP A 440 -5.99 -22.27 4.06
C TRP A 440 -5.76 -23.75 4.44
N VAL A 441 -6.66 -24.31 5.25
CA VAL A 441 -6.70 -25.73 5.51
C VAL A 441 -7.87 -26.35 4.74
N GLU A 442 -7.58 -27.33 3.89
CA GLU A 442 -8.60 -28.07 3.14
C GLU A 442 -9.41 -28.97 4.09
N ASP A 443 -10.71 -28.73 4.23
CA ASP A 443 -11.55 -29.40 5.20
C ASP A 443 -11.57 -30.92 5.08
N LYS A 444 -11.60 -31.44 3.86
CA LYS A 444 -11.74 -32.88 3.61
C LYS A 444 -10.47 -33.67 3.88
N THR A 445 -9.32 -33.07 3.63
CA THR A 445 -8.01 -33.75 3.70
C THR A 445 -7.21 -33.33 4.92
N GLY A 446 -7.49 -32.15 5.50
CA GLY A 446 -6.66 -31.52 6.53
C GLY A 446 -5.35 -30.95 5.97
N GLU A 447 -5.19 -30.91 4.64
CA GLU A 447 -4.00 -30.36 3.99
C GLU A 447 -3.91 -28.85 4.23
N ASN A 448 -2.77 -28.38 4.74
CA ASN A 448 -2.49 -26.96 4.84
C ASN A 448 -1.95 -26.47 3.50
N VAL A 449 -2.82 -25.91 2.67
CA VAL A 449 -2.48 -25.32 1.38
C VAL A 449 -1.66 -24.07 1.62
N ARG A 450 -0.47 -24.01 1.02
CA ARG A 450 0.47 -22.93 1.30
C ARG A 450 0.41 -21.81 0.28
N PRO A 451 0.71 -20.55 0.69
CA PRO A 451 0.55 -19.38 -0.15
C PRO A 451 1.59 -19.31 -1.26
N ILE A 452 1.22 -18.61 -2.34
CA ILE A 452 2.10 -18.20 -3.42
C ILE A 452 2.15 -16.68 -3.40
N VAL A 453 3.30 -16.13 -3.00
CA VAL A 453 3.51 -14.72 -2.68
C VAL A 453 4.39 -14.07 -3.72
N SER A 454 4.16 -12.81 -4.04
CA SER A 454 5.03 -11.99 -4.90
C SER A 454 5.31 -10.65 -4.23
N ILE A 455 6.58 -10.25 -4.19
CA ILE A 455 7.01 -8.89 -3.86
C ILE A 455 7.49 -8.21 -5.14
N VAL A 456 6.92 -7.07 -5.43
CA VAL A 456 7.11 -6.34 -6.69
C VAL A 456 7.62 -4.94 -6.40
N MET A 457 8.77 -4.58 -6.93
CA MET A 457 9.46 -3.33 -6.66
C MET A 457 9.96 -2.67 -7.95
N ASN A 458 10.43 -1.44 -7.87
CA ASN A 458 10.96 -0.69 -9.00
C ASN A 458 12.34 -0.09 -8.64
N PHE A 459 13.25 -0.95 -8.19
CA PHE A 459 14.59 -0.55 -7.76
C PHE A 459 15.52 -0.22 -8.92
N THR A 460 16.52 0.61 -8.61
CA THR A 460 17.60 1.00 -9.53
C THR A 460 18.15 -0.20 -10.29
N LYS A 461 18.11 -0.14 -11.61
CA LYS A 461 18.63 -1.21 -12.49
C LYS A 461 20.14 -1.27 -12.49
N PRO A 462 20.72 -2.47 -12.72
CA PRO A 462 22.13 -2.56 -13.07
C PRO A 462 22.38 -1.92 -14.45
N THR A 463 23.60 -1.43 -14.65
CA THR A 463 24.09 -1.00 -15.96
C THR A 463 25.15 -1.98 -16.46
N LYS A 464 25.67 -1.78 -17.68
CA LYS A 464 26.80 -2.58 -18.18
C LYS A 464 28.06 -2.45 -17.34
N GLU A 465 28.19 -1.35 -16.60
CA GLU A 465 29.42 -0.97 -15.87
C GLU A 465 29.24 -1.10 -14.36
N ARG A 466 28.01 -1.12 -13.85
CA ARG A 466 27.71 -1.17 -12.42
C ARG A 466 26.55 -2.13 -12.10
N PRO A 467 26.66 -2.91 -11.00
CA PRO A 467 25.52 -3.68 -10.49
C PRO A 467 24.39 -2.73 -10.00
N ALA A 468 23.25 -3.28 -9.65
CA ALA A 468 22.17 -2.53 -9.01
C ALA A 468 22.64 -2.08 -7.61
N LEU A 469 22.82 -0.77 -7.44
CA LEU A 469 23.21 -0.14 -6.17
C LEU A 469 22.01 0.64 -5.62
N LEU A 470 21.48 0.19 -4.49
CA LEU A 470 20.28 0.73 -3.87
C LEU A 470 20.55 1.99 -3.04
N THR A 471 19.52 2.80 -2.87
CA THR A 471 19.47 3.80 -1.79
C THR A 471 19.06 3.14 -0.48
N LEU A 472 19.27 3.82 0.65
CA LEU A 472 18.74 3.35 1.94
C LEU A 472 17.20 3.26 1.92
N GLY A 473 16.51 4.19 1.27
CA GLY A 473 15.06 4.13 1.10
C GLY A 473 14.59 2.92 0.28
N GLU A 474 15.35 2.48 -0.75
CA GLU A 474 15.04 1.24 -1.48
C GLU A 474 15.26 0.00 -0.58
N VAL A 475 16.22 0.02 0.35
CA VAL A 475 16.39 -1.03 1.37
C VAL A 475 15.21 -1.06 2.34
N GLU A 476 14.75 0.10 2.81
CA GLU A 476 13.54 0.23 3.64
C GLU A 476 12.32 -0.31 2.92
N THR A 477 12.12 0.05 1.65
CA THR A 477 11.02 -0.48 0.82
C THR A 477 11.10 -2.00 0.69
N PHE A 478 12.30 -2.57 0.48
CA PHE A 478 12.45 -4.03 0.44
C PHE A 478 12.04 -4.68 1.76
N LEU A 479 12.48 -4.15 2.88
CA LEU A 479 12.09 -4.64 4.20
C LEU A 479 10.58 -4.52 4.43
N HIS A 480 9.96 -3.43 3.99
CA HIS A 480 8.52 -3.20 4.05
C HIS A 480 7.75 -4.31 3.31
N GLU A 481 7.98 -4.48 2.01
CA GLU A 481 7.30 -5.49 1.20
C GLU A 481 7.60 -6.91 1.71
N PHE A 482 8.81 -7.13 2.21
CA PHE A 482 9.17 -8.39 2.82
C PHE A 482 8.45 -8.64 4.16
N GLY A 483 8.11 -7.60 4.91
CA GLY A 483 7.26 -7.70 6.11
C GLY A 483 5.85 -8.19 5.77
N HIS A 484 5.22 -7.66 4.72
CA HIS A 484 3.97 -8.19 4.17
C HIS A 484 4.11 -9.65 3.69
N ALA A 485 5.22 -9.94 3.00
CA ALA A 485 5.49 -11.31 2.54
C ALA A 485 5.61 -12.29 3.71
N LEU A 486 6.29 -11.93 4.80
CA LEU A 486 6.38 -12.76 6.00
C LEU A 486 5.00 -12.98 6.65
N HIS A 487 4.13 -11.97 6.66
CA HIS A 487 2.76 -12.08 7.15
C HIS A 487 1.97 -13.12 6.33
N ALA A 488 2.14 -13.12 5.00
CA ALA A 488 1.53 -14.12 4.13
C ALA A 488 2.18 -15.51 4.30
N ILE A 489 3.52 -15.60 4.29
CA ILE A 489 4.29 -16.84 4.38
C ILE A 489 4.01 -17.61 5.68
N PHE A 490 3.84 -16.90 6.78
CA PHE A 490 3.59 -17.53 8.08
C PHE A 490 2.13 -17.81 8.39
N SER A 491 1.20 -17.37 7.58
CA SER A 491 -0.24 -17.57 7.82
C SER A 491 -0.58 -19.04 8.09
N GLN A 492 -1.39 -19.28 9.16
CA GLN A 492 -1.84 -20.59 9.61
C GLN A 492 -3.28 -20.50 10.14
N VAL A 493 -4.20 -20.14 9.26
CA VAL A 493 -5.63 -20.06 9.55
C VAL A 493 -6.38 -21.18 8.84
N ARG A 494 -7.60 -21.48 9.27
CA ARG A 494 -8.44 -22.51 8.63
C ARG A 494 -9.05 -22.00 7.34
N TYR A 495 -9.42 -20.72 7.28
CA TYR A 495 -10.21 -20.15 6.21
C TYR A 495 -9.43 -19.15 5.40
N GLU A 496 -9.43 -19.34 4.08
CA GLU A 496 -8.74 -18.50 3.10
C GLU A 496 -9.05 -17.00 3.27
N ALA A 497 -10.32 -16.67 3.47
CA ALA A 497 -10.76 -15.28 3.63
C ALA A 497 -10.22 -14.57 4.89
N LEU A 498 -9.61 -15.31 5.84
CA LEU A 498 -8.97 -14.77 7.04
C LEU A 498 -7.45 -14.79 6.95
N SER A 499 -6.89 -15.26 5.83
CA SER A 499 -5.48 -15.58 5.66
C SER A 499 -4.65 -14.34 5.28
N CYS A 500 -3.34 -14.47 5.46
CA CYS A 500 -2.33 -13.53 4.95
C CYS A 500 -2.63 -12.08 5.38
N THR A 501 -2.74 -11.18 4.43
CA THR A 501 -3.01 -9.75 4.64
C THR A 501 -4.51 -9.41 4.64
N ASN A 502 -5.41 -10.42 4.69
CA ASN A 502 -6.87 -10.21 4.80
C ASN A 502 -7.30 -9.80 6.22
N VAL A 503 -6.60 -8.87 6.82
CA VAL A 503 -6.77 -8.34 8.18
C VAL A 503 -7.49 -6.99 8.18
N TYR A 504 -7.67 -6.39 9.35
CA TYR A 504 -8.18 -5.02 9.45
C TYR A 504 -7.23 -4.03 8.77
N TRP A 505 -7.78 -3.06 8.07
CA TRP A 505 -7.02 -2.10 7.26
C TRP A 505 -5.95 -1.35 8.04
N ASP A 506 -6.26 -0.92 9.26
CA ASP A 506 -5.35 -0.19 10.14
C ASP A 506 -4.38 -1.10 10.94
N PHE A 507 -4.37 -2.41 10.64
CA PHE A 507 -3.43 -3.39 11.17
C PHE A 507 -2.46 -3.92 10.11
N VAL A 508 -2.82 -3.84 8.84
CA VAL A 508 -2.09 -4.48 7.73
C VAL A 508 -0.64 -4.02 7.63
N GLU A 509 -0.36 -2.76 7.99
CA GLU A 509 0.98 -2.16 7.91
C GLU A 509 1.88 -2.49 9.12
N LEU A 510 1.37 -3.15 10.17
CA LEU A 510 2.22 -3.50 11.31
C LEU A 510 3.42 -4.38 10.93
N PRO A 511 3.27 -5.51 10.19
CA PRO A 511 4.41 -6.34 9.82
C PRO A 511 5.41 -5.66 8.89
N SER A 512 4.93 -4.83 7.96
CA SER A 512 5.77 -4.12 6.99
C SER A 512 6.60 -3.02 7.67
N GLN A 513 5.97 -2.11 8.41
CA GLN A 513 6.64 -1.04 9.14
C GLN A 513 7.55 -1.57 10.26
N PHE A 514 7.18 -2.69 10.89
CA PHE A 514 8.04 -3.38 11.84
C PHE A 514 9.39 -3.76 11.21
N MET A 515 9.39 -4.31 10.00
CA MET A 515 10.63 -4.70 9.32
C MET A 515 11.49 -3.51 8.91
N GLU A 516 10.92 -2.36 8.57
CA GLU A 516 11.65 -1.14 8.22
C GLU A 516 12.63 -0.71 9.33
N ASN A 517 12.29 -0.96 10.60
CA ASN A 517 13.16 -0.59 11.72
C ASN A 517 14.58 -1.16 11.62
N TYR A 518 14.74 -2.30 10.96
CA TYR A 518 16.06 -2.92 10.78
C TYR A 518 16.97 -2.14 9.83
N ALA A 519 16.43 -1.35 8.90
CA ALA A 519 17.21 -0.63 7.88
C ALA A 519 18.31 0.27 8.46
N THR A 520 18.12 0.79 9.66
CA THR A 520 19.10 1.68 10.35
C THR A 520 19.84 1.01 11.51
N GLU A 521 19.55 -0.28 11.78
CA GLU A 521 20.21 -0.99 12.87
C GLU A 521 21.63 -1.44 12.47
N ALA A 522 22.63 -1.03 13.25
CA ALA A 522 24.04 -1.31 12.97
C ALA A 522 24.33 -2.81 12.88
N GLU A 523 23.72 -3.62 13.76
CA GLU A 523 23.89 -5.06 13.77
C GLU A 523 23.36 -5.71 12.47
N PHE A 524 22.29 -5.18 11.89
CA PHE A 524 21.74 -5.65 10.62
C PHE A 524 22.61 -5.20 9.45
N LEU A 525 22.95 -3.91 9.35
CA LEU A 525 23.80 -3.37 8.28
C LEU A 525 25.15 -4.08 8.22
N ASN A 526 25.76 -4.39 9.37
CA ASN A 526 27.03 -5.12 9.44
C ASN A 526 26.96 -6.54 8.85
N THR A 527 25.78 -7.13 8.68
CA THR A 527 25.64 -8.48 8.10
C THR A 527 25.92 -8.51 6.60
N PHE A 528 25.57 -7.44 5.86
CA PHE A 528 25.60 -7.45 4.39
C PHE A 528 26.22 -6.21 3.74
N ALA A 529 26.21 -5.03 4.40
CA ALA A 529 26.62 -3.77 3.80
C ALA A 529 28.13 -3.74 3.53
N ARG A 530 28.52 -4.05 2.28
CA ARG A 530 29.91 -4.12 1.82
C ARG A 530 30.07 -3.41 0.49
N HIS A 531 31.18 -2.67 0.36
CA HIS A 531 31.50 -1.96 -0.86
C HIS A 531 31.56 -2.92 -2.07
N TYR A 532 30.84 -2.62 -3.14
CA TYR A 532 30.64 -3.54 -4.27
C TYR A 532 31.91 -3.88 -5.06
N GLN A 533 32.92 -3.01 -5.05
CA GLN A 533 34.21 -3.23 -5.71
C GLN A 533 35.27 -3.82 -4.80
N THR A 534 35.42 -3.27 -3.58
CA THR A 534 36.52 -3.66 -2.67
C THR A 534 36.13 -4.79 -1.72
N GLY A 535 34.83 -4.99 -1.46
CA GLY A 535 34.34 -5.93 -0.47
C GLY A 535 34.45 -5.44 0.99
N ASP A 536 35.00 -4.25 1.20
CA ASP A 536 35.15 -3.67 2.53
C ASP A 536 33.80 -3.43 3.20
N PRO A 537 33.65 -3.67 4.51
CA PRO A 537 32.41 -3.37 5.21
C PRO A 537 32.14 -1.87 5.21
N MET A 538 30.85 -1.50 5.31
CA MET A 538 30.47 -0.11 5.51
C MET A 538 31.16 0.45 6.77
N PRO A 539 31.84 1.62 6.68
CA PRO A 539 32.49 2.23 7.81
C PRO A 539 31.54 2.46 8.99
N GLN A 540 31.98 2.13 10.22
CA GLN A 540 31.14 2.32 11.42
C GLN A 540 30.73 3.78 11.62
N GLU A 541 31.60 4.73 11.23
CA GLU A 541 31.24 6.15 11.22
C GLU A 541 30.06 6.47 10.32
N LEU A 542 29.98 5.83 9.15
CA LEU A 542 28.86 6.03 8.21
C LEU A 542 27.57 5.42 8.77
N ILE A 543 27.64 4.25 9.39
CA ILE A 543 26.49 3.63 10.09
C ILE A 543 26.03 4.53 11.24
N GLN A 544 26.95 5.12 11.99
CA GLN A 544 26.61 6.04 13.07
C GLN A 544 25.87 7.29 12.53
N ARG A 545 26.34 7.86 11.41
CA ARG A 545 25.67 9.01 10.77
C ARG A 545 24.24 8.65 10.27
N ILE A 546 24.04 7.44 9.75
CA ILE A 546 22.69 6.94 9.39
C ILE A 546 21.78 7.00 10.62
N ARG A 547 22.22 6.44 11.74
CA ARG A 547 21.45 6.41 12.99
C ARG A 547 21.16 7.81 13.55
N GLU A 548 22.17 8.68 13.56
CA GLU A 548 22.02 10.06 14.05
C GLU A 548 21.10 10.91 13.19
N SER A 549 21.09 10.68 11.88
CA SER A 549 20.24 11.41 10.95
C SER A 549 18.82 10.84 10.81
N ARG A 550 18.52 9.68 11.42
CA ARG A 550 17.23 8.98 11.32
C ARG A 550 16.05 9.88 11.68
N ASN A 551 16.20 10.64 12.76
CA ASN A 551 15.12 11.47 13.31
C ASN A 551 15.18 12.93 12.82
N PHE A 552 15.95 13.21 11.77
CA PHE A 552 16.03 14.56 11.21
C PHE A 552 14.68 14.95 10.59
N GLN A 553 14.12 16.06 11.06
CA GLN A 553 12.79 16.57 10.66
C GLN A 553 11.60 15.61 10.98
N CYS A 554 11.75 14.73 11.98
CA CYS A 554 10.67 13.83 12.37
C CYS A 554 9.45 14.55 12.94
N GLY A 555 9.63 15.70 13.58
CA GLY A 555 8.57 16.57 14.08
C GLY A 555 7.71 17.10 12.93
N TYR A 556 8.34 17.74 11.96
CA TYR A 556 7.66 18.25 10.78
C TYR A 556 6.98 17.14 9.98
N ALA A 557 7.66 16.04 9.74
CA ALA A 557 7.11 14.91 9.01
C ALA A 557 5.86 14.33 9.69
N CYS A 558 5.88 14.18 11.02
CA CYS A 558 4.72 13.72 11.77
C CYS A 558 3.56 14.71 11.68
N CYS A 559 3.79 16.01 11.95
CA CYS A 559 2.75 17.03 11.85
C CYS A 559 2.14 17.09 10.45
N ARG A 560 2.95 16.91 9.40
CA ARG A 560 2.46 16.86 8.02
C ARG A 560 1.54 15.67 7.79
N GLN A 561 1.90 14.47 8.27
CA GLN A 561 1.03 13.29 8.19
C GLN A 561 -0.26 13.48 8.99
N VAL A 562 -0.17 14.02 10.20
CA VAL A 562 -1.36 14.32 11.02
C VAL A 562 -2.25 15.35 10.34
N SER A 563 -1.71 16.36 9.64
CA SER A 563 -2.53 17.33 8.89
C SER A 563 -3.40 16.65 7.84
N PHE A 564 -2.88 15.66 7.14
CA PHE A 564 -3.64 14.85 6.18
C PHE A 564 -4.74 14.01 6.85
N CYS A 565 -4.42 13.41 8.01
CA CYS A 565 -5.42 12.68 8.80
C CYS A 565 -6.56 13.58 9.26
N LEU A 566 -6.24 14.80 9.72
CA LEU A 566 -7.24 15.78 10.16
C LEU A 566 -8.15 16.23 9.01
N LEU A 567 -7.57 16.44 7.82
CA LEU A 567 -8.34 16.80 6.64
C LEU A 567 -9.27 15.67 6.21
N ASP A 568 -8.79 14.42 6.20
CA ASP A 568 -9.58 13.23 5.90
C ASP A 568 -10.76 13.10 6.88
N MET A 569 -10.47 13.14 8.19
CA MET A 569 -11.51 13.04 9.20
C MET A 569 -12.49 14.22 9.18
N ALA A 570 -12.03 15.44 8.88
CA ALA A 570 -12.90 16.60 8.78
C ALA A 570 -13.95 16.43 7.67
N TYR A 571 -13.56 15.90 6.49
CA TYR A 571 -14.51 15.61 5.41
C TYR A 571 -15.51 14.52 5.80
N TYR A 572 -15.06 13.44 6.40
CA TYR A 572 -15.87 12.24 6.56
C TYR A 572 -16.61 12.14 7.90
N THR A 573 -16.40 13.10 8.80
CA THR A 573 -17.23 13.30 10.00
C THR A 573 -18.38 14.31 9.79
N LEU A 574 -18.49 14.87 8.58
CA LEU A 574 -19.62 15.74 8.24
C LEU A 574 -20.95 14.98 8.34
N SER A 575 -21.92 15.56 9.06
CA SER A 575 -23.31 15.06 9.15
C SER A 575 -24.29 15.81 8.26
N THR A 576 -23.84 16.88 7.59
CA THR A 576 -24.59 17.70 6.63
C THR A 576 -23.75 17.92 5.38
N PRO A 577 -24.37 18.16 4.22
CA PRO A 577 -23.62 18.35 2.96
C PRO A 577 -22.60 19.48 3.04
N LEU A 578 -21.43 19.25 2.46
CA LEU A 578 -20.37 20.24 2.34
C LEU A 578 -20.80 21.38 1.42
N ALA A 579 -21.08 22.54 2.00
CA ALA A 579 -21.47 23.76 1.27
C ALA A 579 -20.35 24.81 1.21
N GLN A 580 -19.37 24.73 2.11
CA GLN A 580 -18.27 25.66 2.23
C GLN A 580 -17.32 25.57 1.01
N ASP A 581 -16.57 26.65 0.76
CA ASP A 581 -15.45 26.63 -0.19
C ASP A 581 -14.39 25.62 0.23
N ILE A 582 -13.87 24.84 -0.71
CA ILE A 582 -12.96 23.71 -0.42
C ILE A 582 -11.64 24.17 0.19
N ARG A 583 -11.04 25.27 -0.32
CA ARG A 583 -9.79 25.80 0.27
C ARG A 583 -9.99 26.30 1.69
N THR A 584 -11.10 27.00 1.92
CA THR A 584 -11.45 27.49 3.25
C THR A 584 -11.68 26.34 4.21
N PHE A 585 -12.38 25.29 3.79
CA PHE A 585 -12.60 24.08 4.58
C PHE A 585 -11.28 23.37 4.91
N GLU A 586 -10.43 23.15 3.90
CA GLU A 586 -9.11 22.53 4.04
C GLU A 586 -8.26 23.27 5.07
N ASN A 587 -8.10 24.58 4.91
CA ASN A 587 -7.27 25.39 5.80
C ASN A 587 -7.76 25.35 7.26
N GLN A 588 -9.08 25.32 7.49
CA GLN A 588 -9.63 25.17 8.84
C GLN A 588 -9.42 23.77 9.41
N ALA A 589 -9.55 22.73 8.57
CA ALA A 589 -9.45 21.33 9.01
C ALA A 589 -8.08 20.98 9.58
N TRP A 590 -7.02 21.48 9.00
CA TRP A 590 -5.65 21.13 9.40
C TRP A 590 -4.86 22.24 10.13
N GLU A 591 -5.47 23.40 10.38
CA GLU A 591 -4.82 24.58 10.97
C GLU A 591 -3.92 24.25 12.16
N LYS A 592 -4.40 23.40 13.09
CA LYS A 592 -3.67 23.04 14.31
C LYS A 592 -2.40 22.21 14.10
N ALA A 593 -2.22 21.64 12.90
CA ALA A 593 -1.05 20.80 12.55
C ALA A 593 -0.06 21.51 11.60
N MET A 594 -0.41 22.71 11.11
CA MET A 594 0.37 23.42 10.11
C MET A 594 1.49 24.23 10.73
N VAL A 595 2.74 23.94 10.37
CA VAL A 595 3.94 24.64 10.84
C VAL A 595 4.50 25.60 9.79
N LEU A 596 4.27 25.30 8.50
CA LEU A 596 4.61 26.17 7.39
C LEU A 596 3.35 26.81 6.82
N LYS A 597 3.45 28.06 6.44
CA LYS A 597 2.34 28.79 5.81
C LYS A 597 1.92 28.11 4.50
N THR A 598 0.63 27.89 4.33
CA THR A 598 0.05 27.47 3.05
C THR A 598 -0.02 28.65 2.08
N LEU A 599 0.02 28.37 0.79
CA LEU A 599 -0.20 29.38 -0.24
C LEU A 599 -1.69 29.55 -0.52
N ASP A 600 -2.12 30.79 -0.76
CA ASP A 600 -3.53 31.12 -1.02
C ASP A 600 -4.08 30.46 -2.32
N ASP A 601 -3.20 30.17 -3.27
CA ASP A 601 -3.50 29.53 -4.55
C ASP A 601 -3.36 27.98 -4.53
N SER A 602 -2.92 27.42 -3.41
CA SER A 602 -2.78 25.97 -3.24
C SER A 602 -4.08 25.30 -2.75
N CYS A 603 -4.26 24.04 -3.08
CA CYS A 603 -5.30 23.20 -2.50
C CYS A 603 -4.88 21.71 -2.59
N MET A 604 -4.70 21.06 -1.45
CA MET A 604 -4.37 19.63 -1.40
C MET A 604 -5.57 18.76 -1.72
N SER A 605 -6.76 19.15 -1.30
CA SER A 605 -8.00 18.35 -1.45
C SER A 605 -8.27 17.95 -2.90
N VAL A 606 -7.96 18.82 -3.88
CA VAL A 606 -8.25 18.57 -5.31
C VAL A 606 -7.26 17.63 -6.00
N ARG A 607 -6.18 17.25 -5.30
CA ARG A 607 -5.16 16.29 -5.74
C ARG A 607 -4.85 15.21 -4.69
N PHE A 608 -5.70 15.10 -3.67
CA PHE A 608 -5.52 14.11 -2.61
C PHE A 608 -6.18 12.78 -3.01
N GLY A 609 -5.59 12.12 -4.00
CA GLY A 609 -6.09 10.86 -4.53
C GLY A 609 -6.37 9.80 -3.47
N HIS A 610 -5.53 9.68 -2.42
CA HIS A 610 -5.71 8.69 -1.34
C HIS A 610 -7.13 8.70 -0.76
N ILE A 611 -7.65 9.87 -0.39
CA ILE A 611 -8.95 9.99 0.27
C ILE A 611 -10.12 10.28 -0.68
N MET A 612 -9.85 10.67 -1.92
CA MET A 612 -10.89 11.00 -2.89
C MET A 612 -11.18 9.85 -3.86
N SER A 613 -10.16 9.22 -4.44
CA SER A 613 -10.27 8.15 -5.43
C SER A 613 -9.69 6.81 -4.98
N GLY A 614 -8.75 6.83 -4.03
CA GLY A 614 -8.18 5.64 -3.40
C GLY A 614 -9.04 5.10 -2.26
N GLY A 615 -8.61 4.03 -1.63
CA GLY A 615 -9.33 3.34 -0.56
C GLY A 615 -9.22 3.97 0.84
N TYR A 616 -8.60 5.15 0.99
CA TYR A 616 -8.24 5.73 2.28
C TYR A 616 -9.25 6.77 2.84
N SER A 617 -10.45 6.86 2.29
CA SER A 617 -11.50 7.75 2.81
C SER A 617 -11.89 7.36 4.24
N ALA A 618 -11.78 8.29 5.19
CA ALA A 618 -11.87 8.04 6.64
C ALA A 618 -10.88 6.95 7.12
N GLY A 619 -9.72 6.86 6.47
CA GLY A 619 -8.76 5.79 6.70
C GLY A 619 -7.30 6.23 6.62
N TYR A 620 -7.00 7.50 6.35
CA TYR A 620 -5.62 7.97 6.21
C TYR A 620 -4.84 7.91 7.54
N TYR A 621 -5.52 7.95 8.67
CA TYR A 621 -4.94 7.79 10.01
C TYR A 621 -4.22 6.44 10.19
N SER A 622 -4.54 5.43 9.39
CA SER A 622 -3.99 4.06 9.49
C SER A 622 -2.47 4.02 9.43
N TYR A 623 -1.83 4.92 8.68
CA TYR A 623 -0.37 5.03 8.62
C TYR A 623 0.23 5.38 10.00
N LYS A 624 -0.37 6.33 10.71
CA LYS A 624 0.10 6.71 12.05
C LYS A 624 -0.33 5.70 13.12
N TRP A 625 -1.48 5.08 12.94
CA TRP A 625 -1.93 3.99 13.81
C TRP A 625 -0.96 2.81 13.78
N ALA A 626 -0.62 2.33 12.58
CA ALA A 626 0.31 1.24 12.41
C ALA A 626 1.75 1.60 12.85
N GLU A 627 2.18 2.84 12.68
CA GLU A 627 3.48 3.33 13.15
C GLU A 627 3.59 3.30 14.69
N VAL A 628 2.49 3.53 15.40
CA VAL A 628 2.44 3.35 16.87
C VAL A 628 2.57 1.88 17.23
N LEU A 629 1.85 1.00 16.52
CA LEU A 629 1.91 -0.45 16.76
C LEU A 629 3.32 -1.01 16.50
N ASP A 630 3.93 -0.61 15.37
CA ASP A 630 5.26 -1.09 14.99
C ASP A 630 6.34 -0.63 15.98
N ALA A 631 6.33 0.65 16.37
CA ALA A 631 7.30 1.20 17.30
C ALA A 631 7.21 0.52 18.67
N ASP A 632 6.01 0.28 19.16
CA ASP A 632 5.81 -0.41 20.44
C ASP A 632 6.19 -1.89 20.35
N ALA A 633 5.84 -2.59 19.27
CA ALA A 633 6.25 -3.98 19.03
C ALA A 633 7.78 -4.09 18.90
N PHE A 634 8.43 -3.20 18.13
CA PHE A 634 9.87 -3.24 17.95
C PHE A 634 10.63 -2.86 19.24
N SER A 635 10.01 -2.08 20.13
CA SER A 635 10.61 -1.74 21.45
C SER A 635 10.88 -3.00 22.29
N VAL A 636 10.08 -4.05 22.15
CA VAL A 636 10.32 -5.34 22.82
C VAL A 636 11.62 -5.98 22.30
N PHE A 637 11.82 -5.97 20.98
CA PHE A 637 13.06 -6.47 20.38
C PHE A 637 14.28 -5.64 20.76
N GLN A 638 14.13 -4.32 20.87
CA GLN A 638 15.23 -3.47 21.36
C GLN A 638 15.63 -3.79 22.79
N GLN A 639 14.69 -4.15 23.66
CA GLN A 639 14.94 -4.52 25.06
C GLN A 639 15.49 -5.95 25.21
N GLU A 640 14.97 -6.90 24.46
CA GLU A 640 15.31 -8.31 24.55
C GLU A 640 16.42 -8.74 23.59
N GLY A 641 16.79 -7.86 22.64
CA GLY A 641 17.76 -8.06 21.55
C GLY A 641 17.06 -8.15 20.20
N ILE A 642 17.51 -7.33 19.22
CA ILE A 642 16.86 -7.22 17.91
C ILE A 642 16.87 -8.52 17.08
N PHE A 643 17.68 -9.50 17.47
CA PHE A 643 17.76 -10.84 16.90
C PHE A 643 17.36 -11.94 17.89
N ASN A 644 16.59 -11.59 18.93
CA ASN A 644 16.12 -12.58 19.91
C ASN A 644 15.12 -13.52 19.26
N THR A 645 15.47 -14.80 19.19
CA THR A 645 14.64 -15.83 18.53
C THR A 645 13.37 -16.18 19.30
N ASP A 646 13.39 -16.05 20.64
CA ASP A 646 12.19 -16.31 21.45
C ASP A 646 11.16 -15.22 21.26
N THR A 647 11.59 -13.96 21.21
CA THR A 647 10.75 -12.79 20.90
C THR A 647 10.19 -12.89 19.48
N ALA A 648 11.04 -13.26 18.52
CA ALA A 648 10.64 -13.48 17.14
C ALA A 648 9.61 -14.61 17.02
N ALA A 649 9.80 -15.72 17.76
CA ALA A 649 8.84 -16.83 17.78
C ALA A 649 7.48 -16.40 18.35
N ARG A 650 7.45 -15.58 19.42
CA ARG A 650 6.21 -14.98 19.94
C ARG A 650 5.54 -14.08 18.91
N PHE A 651 6.29 -13.21 18.24
CA PHE A 651 5.77 -12.30 17.20
C PHE A 651 5.22 -13.10 16.01
N ARG A 652 5.94 -14.12 15.54
CA ARG A 652 5.45 -15.04 14.50
C ARG A 652 4.15 -15.71 14.93
N LYS A 653 4.09 -16.26 16.16
CA LYS A 653 2.95 -17.01 16.66
C LYS A 653 1.70 -16.15 16.86
N GLU A 654 1.85 -14.97 17.46
CA GLU A 654 0.70 -14.15 17.88
C GLU A 654 0.28 -13.13 16.82
N ILE A 655 1.19 -12.71 15.93
CA ILE A 655 0.93 -11.69 14.90
C ILE A 655 0.97 -12.32 13.50
N LEU A 656 2.17 -12.76 13.04
CA LEU A 656 2.38 -13.09 11.63
C LEU A 656 1.61 -14.34 11.15
N SER A 657 1.30 -15.29 12.04
CA SER A 657 0.62 -16.53 11.65
C SER A 657 -0.90 -16.50 11.80
N ARG A 658 -1.44 -15.44 12.40
CA ARG A 658 -2.83 -15.43 12.83
C ARG A 658 -3.82 -14.86 11.81
N GLY A 659 -3.34 -14.12 10.79
CA GLY A 659 -4.23 -13.43 9.86
C GLY A 659 -5.33 -12.68 10.61
N CYS A 660 -6.59 -12.86 10.21
CA CYS A 660 -7.77 -12.31 10.87
C CYS A 660 -8.53 -13.34 11.71
N SER A 661 -7.84 -14.34 12.33
CA SER A 661 -8.49 -15.39 13.13
C SER A 661 -9.05 -14.92 14.46
N GLU A 662 -8.60 -13.75 14.93
CA GLU A 662 -9.10 -13.04 16.11
C GLU A 662 -9.04 -11.51 15.84
N HIS A 663 -9.71 -10.72 16.68
CA HIS A 663 -9.60 -9.27 16.59
C HIS A 663 -8.15 -8.82 16.78
N PRO A 664 -7.59 -7.94 15.92
CA PRO A 664 -6.15 -7.61 15.91
C PRO A 664 -5.64 -7.04 17.25
N MET A 665 -6.46 -6.31 18.01
CA MET A 665 -6.07 -5.85 19.35
C MET A 665 -5.86 -7.02 20.32
N THR A 666 -6.60 -8.11 20.20
CA THR A 666 -6.41 -9.32 21.00
C THR A 666 -5.07 -9.98 20.66
N LEU A 667 -4.79 -10.15 19.36
CA LEU A 667 -3.52 -10.68 18.87
C LEU A 667 -2.33 -9.84 19.33
N TYR A 668 -2.47 -8.53 19.23
CA TYR A 668 -1.45 -7.59 19.66
C TYR A 668 -1.16 -7.70 21.17
N LYS A 669 -2.22 -7.75 21.99
CA LYS A 669 -2.10 -7.92 23.46
C LYS A 669 -1.51 -9.27 23.84
N ASN A 670 -1.78 -10.34 23.08
CA ASN A 670 -1.17 -11.64 23.30
C ASN A 670 0.36 -11.59 23.10
N PHE A 671 0.84 -10.81 22.13
CA PHE A 671 2.27 -10.60 21.91
C PHE A 671 2.87 -9.64 22.95
N ARG A 672 2.25 -8.46 23.12
CA ARG A 672 2.83 -7.33 23.87
C ARG A 672 2.58 -7.40 25.38
N GLY A 673 1.44 -7.99 25.80
CA GLY A 673 0.96 -8.02 27.19
C GLY A 673 0.07 -6.84 27.59
N GLU A 674 0.02 -5.78 26.77
CA GLU A 674 -0.77 -4.57 27.01
C GLU A 674 -1.23 -3.93 25.67
N GLU A 675 -2.08 -2.92 25.76
CA GLU A 675 -2.47 -2.12 24.58
C GLU A 675 -1.32 -1.22 24.13
N PRO A 676 -1.22 -0.92 22.82
CA PRO A 676 -0.16 -0.08 22.28
C PRO A 676 -0.31 1.37 22.76
N GLY A 677 0.81 2.01 23.02
CA GLY A 677 0.88 3.43 23.37
C GLY A 677 1.88 4.18 22.51
N ILE A 678 1.78 5.52 22.44
CA ILE A 678 2.67 6.36 21.65
C ILE A 678 4.07 6.48 22.22
N ASP A 679 4.31 6.07 23.48
CA ASP A 679 5.59 6.29 24.18
C ASP A 679 6.79 5.65 23.48
N ALA A 680 6.60 4.47 22.89
CA ALA A 680 7.65 3.79 22.14
C ALA A 680 8.01 4.58 20.85
N LEU A 681 7.03 5.10 20.15
CA LEU A 681 7.22 5.95 18.98
C LEU A 681 7.93 7.25 19.35
N LEU A 682 7.54 7.89 20.45
CA LEU A 682 8.19 9.11 20.93
C LEU A 682 9.66 8.84 21.27
N ARG A 683 9.95 7.75 22.02
CA ARG A 683 11.34 7.36 22.33
C ARG A 683 12.16 7.06 21.07
N ARG A 684 11.58 6.34 20.09
CA ARG A 684 12.22 6.05 18.80
C ARG A 684 12.64 7.33 18.08
N ASN A 685 11.79 8.35 18.13
CA ASN A 685 12.02 9.63 17.47
C ASN A 685 12.77 10.66 18.35
N GLY A 686 13.23 10.25 19.54
CA GLY A 686 13.98 11.12 20.45
C GLY A 686 13.11 12.23 21.09
N ILE A 687 11.80 12.03 21.15
CA ILE A 687 10.81 12.94 21.72
C ILE A 687 10.34 12.36 23.06
N GLY A 688 10.41 13.18 24.10
CA GLY A 688 10.13 12.73 25.47
C GLY A 688 11.39 12.14 26.14
N LYS A 689 11.42 12.22 27.47
CA LYS A 689 12.56 11.75 28.30
C LYS A 689 12.51 10.25 28.54
#